data_667ecc5714cfba14119baca72057c1ec
#
_entry.id   667ecc5714cfba14119baca72057c1ec
#
_cell.length_a   1.000
_cell.length_b   1.000
_cell.length_c   1.000
_cell.angle_alpha   90.00
_cell.angle_beta   90.00
_cell.angle_gamma   90.00
#
_symmetry.space_group_name_H-M   'P 1'
#
loop_
_entity.id
_entity.type
_entity.pdbx_description
1 polymer ?
#
loop_
_entity_poly.entity_id
_entity_poly.type
_entity_poly.pdbx_seq_one_letter_code
_entity_poly.pdbx_strand_id
1 'polypeptide(L)'
;MKKTVAKLFLTAFVFCSIISANAQITLHTIGDSTQAIYDPNVSDIRGWGMMLPQFFNSGVVVNDRAKSGASSKSFYMEAPYWTTVKQQIKVGDYVLIQFAHNDEKNGGLDGGTDPANPINGTDYRGTTAQGTYKDYLRKYVNETRALGATPLLASAMCRKYFSGATITRKGQHDLGDDFGVPATDNTYDYSFAMQEVATEMNVKFIDLTALTKTLFESYGDAACTAQLFTSADSTHPIALGGTLVARLCAQEMYKQGILAPYINTSTDVLINPTSCDFGDAYTGQTLTKEVTITGFDLVPASGTFTLSVDNGFQIAANKTDTFASSITMNYTTGSLAFTKFYISVTQSVGGTNTGTLTVTNGAVTKTVPLTANFITLTGGTEVSLLWPLITNNTPVLVGPATVVDQSYSGMTLQSYAAPNGTSTVWPAGSGYDTTRKTQRNVIEGGTWPAGEIDEVSTRYIQFGIKPAVGTDLNIDLISLYIGGAGGNGMRCRISYSKDDFVTTYVAGEFQSMVANTMNAVSKIPVLKLVAGETLKVRVYPWYNGSATGKTICLADMKIHGVALPASSLSVNQFSENKMILTVENGFIKISKAPENSKISIYDLTGKLVLKSSINANAIPAPKTAGLYIGKIESQEGTNTTKFIIP
;
A
#
# COMPACT_ATOMS: atom_id res chain seq x y z
N MET A 1 -9.89 37.06 71.70
CA MET A 1 -9.96 37.46 70.28
C MET A 1 -9.28 36.36 69.50
N LYS A 2 -10.10 35.49 68.84
CA LYS A 2 -9.64 34.35 68.08
C LYS A 2 -9.53 34.77 66.58
N LYS A 3 -8.34 34.65 65.98
CA LYS A 3 -8.12 34.84 64.57
C LYS A 3 -8.26 33.50 63.88
N THR A 4 -9.29 33.37 63.04
CA THR A 4 -9.53 32.22 62.19
C THR A 4 -8.67 32.38 60.94
N VAL A 5 -7.81 31.42 60.66
CA VAL A 5 -7.01 31.34 59.44
C VAL A 5 -7.78 30.46 58.45
N ALA A 6 -8.29 31.06 57.37
CA ALA A 6 -8.90 30.34 56.26
C ALA A 6 -7.80 29.71 55.41
N LYS A 7 -7.82 28.39 55.28
CA LYS A 7 -6.99 27.64 54.30
C LYS A 7 -7.68 27.67 52.93
N LEU A 8 -7.06 28.37 52.00
CA LEU A 8 -7.45 28.36 50.58
C LEU A 8 -6.87 27.10 49.92
N PHE A 9 -7.70 26.12 49.62
CA PHE A 9 -7.31 25.00 48.78
C PHE A 9 -7.38 25.43 47.32
N LEU A 10 -6.23 25.64 46.70
CA LEU A 10 -6.11 25.86 45.26
C LEU A 10 -6.00 24.50 44.55
N THR A 11 -7.10 23.99 44.03
CA THR A 11 -7.11 22.76 43.23
C THR A 11 -6.67 23.12 41.81
N ALA A 12 -5.40 22.86 41.50
CA ALA A 12 -4.90 22.96 40.13
C ALA A 12 -5.45 21.79 39.31
N PHE A 13 -6.42 22.07 38.45
CA PHE A 13 -6.87 21.14 37.41
C PHE A 13 -5.80 21.12 36.31
N VAL A 14 -4.96 20.09 36.34
CA VAL A 14 -4.04 19.80 35.21
C VAL A 14 -4.89 19.23 34.07
N PHE A 15 -5.21 20.07 33.11
CA PHE A 15 -5.72 19.61 31.81
C PHE A 15 -4.58 18.83 31.13
N CYS A 16 -4.56 17.53 31.32
CA CYS A 16 -3.77 16.62 30.51
C CYS A 16 -4.47 16.55 29.15
N SER A 17 -4.05 17.37 28.20
CA SER A 17 -4.45 17.21 26.80
C SER A 17 -3.89 15.87 26.33
N ILE A 18 -4.69 14.83 26.45
CA ILE A 18 -4.44 13.57 25.74
C ILE A 18 -4.59 13.95 24.25
N ILE A 19 -3.48 14.18 23.57
CA ILE A 19 -3.45 14.14 22.12
C ILE A 19 -3.71 12.66 21.81
N SER A 20 -4.99 12.30 21.67
CA SER A 20 -5.37 11.07 21.03
C SER A 20 -4.83 11.18 19.60
N ALA A 21 -3.70 10.55 19.31
CA ALA A 21 -3.39 10.20 17.95
C ALA A 21 -4.58 9.34 17.48
N ASN A 22 -5.52 9.92 16.73
CA ASN A 22 -6.58 9.17 16.14
C ASN A 22 -5.90 8.13 15.24
N ALA A 23 -6.00 6.86 15.61
CA ALA A 23 -5.54 5.78 14.77
C ALA A 23 -6.26 5.93 13.42
N GLN A 24 -5.50 5.95 12.34
CA GLN A 24 -6.04 6.04 10.99
C GLN A 24 -7.03 4.88 10.78
N ILE A 25 -8.24 5.20 10.39
CA ILE A 25 -9.31 4.22 10.12
C ILE A 25 -9.04 3.57 8.77
N THR A 26 -9.17 2.25 8.69
CA THR A 26 -9.17 1.55 7.41
C THR A 26 -10.61 1.20 7.01
N LEU A 27 -10.99 1.58 5.80
CA LEU A 27 -12.19 1.10 5.12
C LEU A 27 -11.76 -0.03 4.18
N HIS A 28 -11.92 -1.28 4.63
CA HIS A 28 -11.72 -2.44 3.77
C HIS A 28 -12.93 -2.58 2.84
N THR A 29 -12.68 -2.73 1.55
CA THR A 29 -13.75 -2.99 0.59
C THR A 29 -13.59 -4.38 0.00
N ILE A 30 -14.65 -5.17 -0.01
CA ILE A 30 -14.70 -6.50 -0.60
C ILE A 30 -15.85 -6.61 -1.58
N GLY A 31 -15.61 -7.26 -2.70
CA GLY A 31 -16.58 -7.33 -3.78
C GLY A 31 -16.06 -8.08 -5.00
N ASP A 32 -16.72 -7.81 -6.11
CA ASP A 32 -16.46 -8.43 -7.40
C ASP A 32 -15.64 -7.53 -8.36
N SER A 33 -15.69 -7.86 -9.66
CA SER A 33 -14.95 -7.16 -10.72
C SER A 33 -15.33 -5.69 -10.88
N THR A 34 -16.57 -5.31 -10.56
CA THR A 34 -17.03 -3.93 -10.71
C THR A 34 -16.46 -2.99 -9.65
N GLN A 35 -15.93 -3.54 -8.57
CA GLN A 35 -15.28 -2.81 -7.49
C GLN A 35 -13.75 -2.90 -7.54
N ALA A 36 -13.18 -3.96 -8.08
CA ALA A 36 -11.78 -4.36 -7.98
C ALA A 36 -10.78 -3.35 -8.59
N ILE A 37 -9.52 -3.47 -8.17
CA ILE A 37 -8.38 -2.73 -8.73
C ILE A 37 -7.93 -3.38 -10.02
N TYR A 38 -7.68 -2.56 -11.05
CA TYR A 38 -7.13 -2.95 -12.35
C TYR A 38 -5.87 -2.16 -12.66
N ASP A 39 -4.92 -2.82 -13.35
CA ASP A 39 -3.74 -2.12 -13.88
C ASP A 39 -4.15 -1.22 -15.05
N PRO A 40 -3.95 0.11 -14.94
CA PRO A 40 -4.29 1.05 -16.02
C PRO A 40 -3.50 0.85 -17.31
N ASN A 41 -2.37 0.16 -17.26
CA ASN A 41 -1.55 -0.10 -18.46
C ASN A 41 -2.06 -1.31 -19.26
N VAL A 42 -2.97 -2.10 -18.67
CA VAL A 42 -3.43 -3.37 -19.26
C VAL A 42 -4.93 -3.34 -19.57
N SER A 43 -5.70 -2.54 -18.84
CA SER A 43 -7.16 -2.51 -18.95
C SER A 43 -7.69 -1.08 -18.85
N ASP A 44 -8.76 -0.77 -19.59
CA ASP A 44 -9.55 0.47 -19.43
C ASP A 44 -10.54 0.41 -18.27
N ILE A 45 -10.82 -0.80 -17.76
CA ILE A 45 -11.71 -1.00 -16.61
C ILE A 45 -11.14 -0.32 -15.36
N ARG A 46 -12.03 0.34 -14.61
CA ARG A 46 -11.74 0.92 -13.29
C ARG A 46 -12.88 0.58 -12.36
N GLY A 47 -12.66 -0.36 -11.47
CA GLY A 47 -13.64 -0.67 -10.45
C GLY A 47 -13.92 0.55 -9.56
N TRP A 48 -15.15 0.71 -9.12
CA TRP A 48 -15.52 1.87 -8.31
C TRP A 48 -14.81 1.89 -6.93
N GLY A 49 -14.45 0.73 -6.37
CA GLY A 49 -13.61 0.64 -5.16
C GLY A 49 -12.22 1.24 -5.36
N MET A 50 -11.61 1.03 -6.53
CA MET A 50 -10.35 1.67 -6.92
C MET A 50 -10.47 3.20 -6.97
N MET A 51 -11.66 3.74 -7.29
CA MET A 51 -11.92 5.18 -7.37
C MET A 51 -12.35 5.80 -6.03
N LEU A 52 -12.75 5.00 -5.05
CA LEU A 52 -13.29 5.45 -3.78
C LEU A 52 -12.32 6.27 -2.90
N PRO A 53 -10.99 6.00 -2.87
CA PRO A 53 -10.06 6.76 -2.04
C PRO A 53 -10.08 8.27 -2.24
N GLN A 54 -10.36 8.76 -3.46
CA GLN A 54 -10.37 10.19 -3.77
C GLN A 54 -11.48 10.99 -3.04
N PHE A 55 -12.44 10.31 -2.45
CA PHE A 55 -13.53 10.92 -1.69
C PHE A 55 -13.26 10.99 -0.19
N PHE A 56 -12.13 10.49 0.29
CA PHE A 56 -11.76 10.54 1.70
C PHE A 56 -10.54 11.44 1.92
N ASN A 57 -10.47 12.06 3.09
CA ASN A 57 -9.26 12.73 3.56
C ASN A 57 -8.28 11.71 4.19
N SER A 58 -7.12 12.17 4.66
CA SER A 58 -6.06 11.32 5.22
C SER A 58 -6.44 10.57 6.51
N GLY A 59 -7.59 10.84 7.11
CA GLY A 59 -8.09 10.12 8.30
C GLY A 59 -8.62 8.73 7.99
N VAL A 60 -8.93 8.44 6.71
CA VAL A 60 -9.38 7.12 6.24
C VAL A 60 -8.49 6.63 5.11
N VAL A 61 -8.02 5.38 5.23
CA VAL A 61 -7.39 4.63 4.13
C VAL A 61 -8.40 3.64 3.58
N VAL A 62 -8.63 3.68 2.28
CA VAL A 62 -9.43 2.65 1.58
C VAL A 62 -8.51 1.51 1.15
N ASN A 63 -8.77 0.32 1.68
CA ASN A 63 -8.06 -0.91 1.34
C ASN A 63 -8.97 -1.79 0.47
N ASP A 64 -8.93 -1.57 -0.84
CA ASP A 64 -9.74 -2.32 -1.78
C ASP A 64 -9.16 -3.72 -1.99
N ARG A 65 -9.96 -4.72 -1.62
CA ARG A 65 -9.66 -6.15 -1.71
C ARG A 65 -10.65 -6.91 -2.60
N ALA A 66 -11.47 -6.18 -3.33
CA ALA A 66 -12.40 -6.79 -4.29
C ALA A 66 -11.65 -7.63 -5.32
N LYS A 67 -12.29 -8.72 -5.77
CA LYS A 67 -11.68 -9.70 -6.66
C LYS A 67 -12.51 -9.89 -7.92
N SER A 68 -11.91 -9.66 -9.06
CA SER A 68 -12.56 -9.92 -10.35
C SER A 68 -13.06 -11.36 -10.45
N GLY A 69 -14.34 -11.51 -10.80
CA GLY A 69 -15.00 -12.80 -10.94
C GLY A 69 -15.51 -13.42 -9.63
N ALA A 70 -15.33 -12.80 -8.47
CA ALA A 70 -15.81 -13.36 -7.21
C ALA A 70 -17.32 -13.17 -7.02
N SER A 71 -17.99 -14.19 -6.46
CA SER A 71 -19.31 -14.10 -5.82
C SER A 71 -19.14 -13.96 -4.31
N SER A 72 -20.22 -13.66 -3.59
CA SER A 72 -20.22 -13.68 -2.12
C SER A 72 -19.71 -15.01 -1.55
N LYS A 73 -20.08 -16.12 -2.18
CA LYS A 73 -19.66 -17.46 -1.83
C LYS A 73 -18.18 -17.71 -2.16
N SER A 74 -17.75 -17.47 -3.40
CA SER A 74 -16.39 -17.78 -3.81
C SER A 74 -15.35 -16.92 -3.09
N PHE A 75 -15.61 -15.64 -2.86
CA PHE A 75 -14.71 -14.78 -2.09
C PHE A 75 -14.54 -15.25 -0.64
N TYR A 76 -15.58 -15.85 -0.06
CA TYR A 76 -15.52 -16.41 1.28
C TYR A 76 -14.74 -17.73 1.34
N MET A 77 -14.98 -18.61 0.36
CA MET A 77 -14.48 -20.00 0.37
C MET A 77 -13.08 -20.13 -0.21
N GLU A 78 -12.74 -19.36 -1.24
CA GLU A 78 -11.44 -19.45 -1.88
C GLU A 78 -10.37 -18.74 -1.06
N ALA A 79 -9.33 -19.48 -0.67
CA ALA A 79 -8.16 -18.87 -0.06
C ALA A 79 -7.32 -18.14 -1.13
N PRO A 80 -6.70 -17.00 -0.78
CA PRO A 80 -6.65 -16.39 0.55
C PRO A 80 -7.61 -15.20 0.75
N TYR A 81 -8.63 -15.00 -0.11
CA TYR A 81 -9.33 -13.72 -0.21
C TYR A 81 -9.88 -13.19 1.13
N TRP A 82 -10.98 -13.76 1.62
CA TRP A 82 -11.55 -13.29 2.89
C TRP A 82 -10.60 -13.51 4.08
N THR A 83 -9.82 -14.58 4.06
CA THR A 83 -8.85 -14.87 5.11
C THR A 83 -7.80 -13.76 5.24
N THR A 84 -7.28 -13.26 4.12
CA THR A 84 -6.31 -12.15 4.11
C THR A 84 -6.94 -10.86 4.62
N VAL A 85 -8.18 -10.56 4.24
CA VAL A 85 -8.88 -9.36 4.72
C VAL A 85 -9.03 -9.41 6.24
N LYS A 86 -9.48 -10.55 6.78
CA LYS A 86 -9.64 -10.75 8.23
C LYS A 86 -8.35 -10.49 9.02
N GLN A 87 -7.21 -10.88 8.48
CA GLN A 87 -5.90 -10.65 9.13
C GLN A 87 -5.50 -9.17 9.18
N GLN A 88 -6.07 -8.33 8.34
CA GLN A 88 -5.76 -6.90 8.25
C GLN A 88 -6.73 -6.02 9.02
N ILE A 89 -7.91 -6.52 9.34
CA ILE A 89 -8.94 -5.78 10.08
C ILE A 89 -8.48 -5.51 11.52
N LYS A 90 -8.66 -4.26 11.94
CA LYS A 90 -8.41 -3.80 13.31
C LYS A 90 -9.68 -3.29 13.95
N VAL A 91 -9.70 -3.25 15.27
CA VAL A 91 -10.81 -2.65 16.03
C VAL A 91 -11.01 -1.20 15.60
N GLY A 92 -12.25 -0.85 15.24
CA GLY A 92 -12.61 0.48 14.75
C GLY A 92 -12.56 0.66 13.23
N ASP A 93 -12.07 -0.33 12.48
CA ASP A 93 -12.13 -0.34 11.02
C ASP A 93 -13.56 -0.56 10.51
N TYR A 94 -13.73 -0.39 9.21
CA TYR A 94 -14.98 -0.65 8.50
C TYR A 94 -14.75 -1.68 7.40
N VAL A 95 -15.78 -2.50 7.12
CA VAL A 95 -15.78 -3.43 5.97
C VAL A 95 -17.01 -3.16 5.11
N LEU A 96 -16.81 -2.68 3.89
CA LEU A 96 -17.84 -2.43 2.89
C LEU A 96 -17.93 -3.63 1.95
N ILE A 97 -19.08 -4.26 1.91
CA ILE A 97 -19.33 -5.55 1.26
C ILE A 97 -20.27 -5.33 0.08
N GLN A 98 -19.83 -5.68 -1.14
CA GLN A 98 -20.64 -5.58 -2.36
C GLN A 98 -20.46 -6.84 -3.22
N PHE A 99 -21.54 -7.57 -3.45
CA PHE A 99 -21.59 -8.72 -4.35
C PHE A 99 -22.96 -8.77 -5.05
N ALA A 100 -23.07 -9.46 -6.14
CA ALA A 100 -24.23 -10.01 -6.85
C ALA A 100 -23.85 -10.47 -8.25
N HIS A 101 -23.01 -9.73 -8.99
CA HIS A 101 -22.73 -9.98 -10.42
C HIS A 101 -22.31 -11.42 -10.74
N ASN A 102 -21.64 -12.11 -9.83
CA ASN A 102 -21.23 -13.49 -10.00
C ASN A 102 -22.08 -14.46 -9.16
N ASP A 103 -22.86 -13.96 -8.23
CA ASP A 103 -23.89 -14.72 -7.50
C ASP A 103 -25.03 -15.17 -8.42
N GLU A 104 -25.32 -14.36 -9.47
CA GLU A 104 -26.32 -14.65 -10.51
C GLU A 104 -25.94 -15.80 -11.45
N LYS A 105 -24.75 -16.39 -11.34
CA LYS A 105 -24.34 -17.53 -12.16
C LYS A 105 -25.33 -18.69 -12.00
N ASN A 106 -25.39 -19.57 -13.00
CA ASN A 106 -26.40 -20.61 -13.11
C ASN A 106 -27.85 -20.08 -13.09
N GLY A 107 -28.07 -18.82 -13.55
CA GLY A 107 -29.40 -18.20 -13.55
C GLY A 107 -29.98 -18.00 -12.15
N GLY A 108 -29.16 -17.72 -11.14
CA GLY A 108 -29.60 -17.50 -9.76
C GLY A 108 -29.89 -18.79 -8.98
N LEU A 109 -29.34 -19.92 -9.42
CA LEU A 109 -29.38 -21.17 -8.70
C LEU A 109 -28.06 -21.44 -7.97
N ASP A 110 -28.14 -22.13 -6.83
CA ASP A 110 -26.92 -22.47 -6.07
C ASP A 110 -26.02 -23.43 -6.87
N GLY A 111 -24.78 -23.05 -7.03
CA GLY A 111 -23.76 -23.85 -7.71
C GLY A 111 -23.08 -24.92 -6.83
N GLY A 112 -23.45 -25.04 -5.57
CA GLY A 112 -22.77 -25.92 -4.61
C GLY A 112 -21.49 -25.31 -4.03
N THR A 113 -20.67 -26.15 -3.42
CA THR A 113 -19.44 -25.72 -2.73
C THR A 113 -18.17 -26.34 -3.32
N ASP A 114 -18.30 -27.22 -4.30
CA ASP A 114 -17.17 -27.87 -4.97
C ASP A 114 -16.93 -27.23 -6.35
N PRO A 115 -15.82 -26.48 -6.54
CA PRO A 115 -15.49 -25.89 -7.83
C PRO A 115 -15.33 -26.91 -8.97
N ALA A 116 -14.94 -28.14 -8.64
CA ALA A 116 -14.74 -29.20 -9.64
C ALA A 116 -16.05 -29.90 -10.05
N ASN A 117 -17.06 -29.86 -9.17
CA ASN A 117 -18.35 -30.52 -9.38
C ASN A 117 -19.51 -29.58 -9.03
N PRO A 118 -19.76 -28.53 -9.81
CA PRO A 118 -20.88 -27.62 -9.59
C PRO A 118 -22.22 -28.34 -9.68
N ILE A 119 -23.20 -27.90 -8.88
CA ILE A 119 -24.58 -28.34 -8.97
C ILE A 119 -25.45 -27.29 -9.65
N ASN A 120 -26.59 -27.66 -10.21
CA ASN A 120 -27.55 -26.76 -10.87
C ASN A 120 -26.97 -25.93 -12.03
N GLY A 121 -25.88 -26.37 -12.65
CA GLY A 121 -25.22 -25.67 -13.75
C GLY A 121 -23.74 -25.97 -13.84
N THR A 122 -22.98 -25.08 -14.44
CA THR A 122 -21.55 -25.25 -14.69
C THR A 122 -20.65 -24.34 -13.84
N ASP A 123 -21.22 -23.50 -13.00
CA ASP A 123 -20.49 -22.49 -12.23
C ASP A 123 -20.84 -22.57 -10.74
N TYR A 124 -19.89 -23.06 -9.93
CA TYR A 124 -20.09 -23.21 -8.47
C TYR A 124 -20.29 -21.86 -7.75
N ARG A 125 -19.93 -20.71 -8.38
CA ARG A 125 -20.07 -19.37 -7.79
C ARG A 125 -21.53 -18.95 -7.61
N GLY A 126 -22.45 -19.53 -8.38
CA GLY A 126 -23.87 -19.24 -8.28
C GLY A 126 -24.42 -19.44 -6.87
N THR A 127 -25.30 -18.53 -6.45
CA THR A 127 -26.04 -18.58 -5.20
C THR A 127 -27.53 -18.35 -5.45
N THR A 128 -28.39 -18.69 -4.51
CA THR A 128 -29.79 -18.26 -4.54
C THR A 128 -29.95 -16.95 -3.76
N ALA A 129 -30.64 -15.97 -4.31
CA ALA A 129 -30.79 -14.64 -3.69
C ALA A 129 -31.33 -14.74 -2.26
N GLN A 130 -32.44 -15.46 -2.04
CA GLN A 130 -33.07 -15.61 -0.74
C GLN A 130 -32.47 -16.72 0.15
N GLY A 131 -31.47 -17.46 -0.33
CA GLY A 131 -30.80 -18.56 0.40
C GLY A 131 -29.32 -18.29 0.61
N THR A 132 -28.49 -19.03 -0.13
CA THR A 132 -27.04 -19.06 0.07
C THR A 132 -26.37 -17.68 -0.04
N TYR A 133 -26.88 -16.75 -0.86
CA TYR A 133 -26.39 -15.38 -0.90
C TYR A 133 -26.52 -14.68 0.47
N LYS A 134 -27.72 -14.70 1.06
CA LYS A 134 -27.97 -14.13 2.40
C LYS A 134 -27.11 -14.79 3.46
N ASP A 135 -26.88 -16.10 3.36
CA ASP A 135 -26.07 -16.84 4.34
C ASP A 135 -24.60 -16.37 4.32
N TYR A 136 -24.02 -16.12 3.14
CA TYR A 136 -22.66 -15.58 3.07
C TYR A 136 -22.58 -14.13 3.53
N LEU A 137 -23.57 -13.30 3.24
CA LEU A 137 -23.63 -11.93 3.78
C LEU A 137 -23.67 -11.93 5.32
N ARG A 138 -24.47 -12.79 5.93
CA ARG A 138 -24.52 -12.94 7.41
C ARG A 138 -23.18 -13.36 7.99
N LYS A 139 -22.45 -14.26 7.32
CA LYS A 139 -21.10 -14.68 7.74
C LYS A 139 -20.14 -13.49 7.74
N TYR A 140 -20.08 -12.72 6.66
CA TYR A 140 -19.23 -11.51 6.59
C TYR A 140 -19.56 -10.52 7.70
N VAL A 141 -20.83 -10.23 7.92
CA VAL A 141 -21.29 -9.31 8.97
C VAL A 141 -20.86 -9.78 10.36
N ASN A 142 -21.11 -11.05 10.67
CA ASN A 142 -20.78 -11.64 11.98
C ASN A 142 -19.26 -11.65 12.23
N GLU A 143 -18.48 -12.09 11.25
CA GLU A 143 -17.04 -12.17 11.37
C GLU A 143 -16.39 -10.78 11.44
N THR A 144 -16.88 -9.79 10.68
CA THR A 144 -16.46 -8.40 10.79
C THR A 144 -16.67 -7.85 12.20
N ARG A 145 -17.85 -8.07 12.77
CA ARG A 145 -18.17 -7.65 14.15
C ARG A 145 -17.33 -8.35 15.19
N ALA A 146 -17.07 -9.65 14.99
CA ALA A 146 -16.21 -10.41 15.90
C ALA A 146 -14.77 -9.89 15.96
N LEU A 147 -14.31 -9.22 14.90
CA LEU A 147 -13.01 -8.55 14.82
C LEU A 147 -13.04 -7.10 15.35
N GLY A 148 -14.18 -6.62 15.85
CA GLY A 148 -14.33 -5.27 16.37
C GLY A 148 -14.47 -4.18 15.30
N ALA A 149 -14.75 -4.55 14.06
CA ALA A 149 -14.99 -3.63 12.95
C ALA A 149 -16.49 -3.48 12.65
N THR A 150 -16.83 -2.42 11.90
CA THR A 150 -18.19 -2.09 11.51
C THR A 150 -18.48 -2.59 10.09
N PRO A 151 -19.41 -3.54 9.89
CA PRO A 151 -19.82 -3.97 8.57
C PRO A 151 -20.77 -2.94 7.93
N LEU A 152 -20.65 -2.78 6.60
CA LEU A 152 -21.51 -1.99 5.74
C LEU A 152 -21.92 -2.88 4.55
N LEU A 153 -23.18 -2.85 4.15
CA LEU A 153 -23.67 -3.57 2.98
C LEU A 153 -24.01 -2.56 1.88
N ALA A 154 -23.49 -2.78 0.69
CA ALA A 154 -23.80 -2.01 -0.51
C ALA A 154 -24.35 -2.94 -1.58
N SER A 155 -25.54 -2.69 -2.10
CA SER A 155 -26.06 -3.46 -3.23
C SER A 155 -25.18 -3.26 -4.46
N ALA A 156 -25.19 -4.22 -5.39
CA ALA A 156 -24.34 -4.14 -6.56
C ALA A 156 -24.76 -3.00 -7.49
N MET A 157 -23.77 -2.35 -8.14
CA MET A 157 -24.08 -1.36 -9.18
C MET A 157 -24.83 -2.03 -10.35
N CYS A 158 -25.75 -1.31 -10.99
CA CYS A 158 -26.48 -1.83 -12.15
C CYS A 158 -25.55 -2.23 -13.30
N ARG A 159 -25.96 -3.26 -14.07
CA ARG A 159 -25.48 -3.45 -15.44
C ARG A 159 -26.20 -2.49 -16.38
N LYS A 160 -25.58 -2.04 -17.47
CA LYS A 160 -26.26 -1.22 -18.49
C LYS A 160 -27.17 -2.05 -19.43
N TYR A 161 -28.07 -2.85 -18.83
CA TYR A 161 -29.07 -3.61 -19.59
C TYR A 161 -30.32 -2.77 -19.79
N PHE A 162 -30.27 -1.90 -20.80
CA PHE A 162 -31.38 -1.01 -21.13
C PHE A 162 -32.49 -1.71 -21.91
N SER A 163 -33.73 -1.29 -21.63
CA SER A 163 -34.90 -1.47 -22.49
C SER A 163 -35.54 -0.09 -22.70
N GLY A 164 -35.36 0.49 -23.87
CA GLY A 164 -35.67 1.89 -24.11
C GLY A 164 -34.83 2.82 -23.25
N ALA A 165 -35.47 3.63 -22.40
CA ALA A 165 -34.80 4.59 -21.52
C ALA A 165 -34.51 4.05 -20.12
N THR A 166 -34.90 2.82 -19.81
CA THR A 166 -34.85 2.28 -18.44
C THR A 166 -33.96 1.05 -18.35
N ILE A 167 -33.30 0.87 -17.19
CA ILE A 167 -32.57 -0.34 -16.85
C ILE A 167 -33.57 -1.46 -16.52
N THR A 168 -33.41 -2.62 -17.14
CA THR A 168 -34.25 -3.81 -16.89
C THR A 168 -34.09 -4.33 -15.47
N ARG A 169 -35.02 -5.16 -14.98
CA ARG A 169 -34.89 -5.87 -13.70
C ARG A 169 -33.57 -6.65 -13.64
N LYS A 170 -33.22 -7.38 -14.69
CA LYS A 170 -31.95 -8.11 -14.79
C LYS A 170 -30.72 -7.20 -14.67
N GLY A 171 -30.79 -6.00 -15.19
CA GLY A 171 -29.75 -4.98 -14.99
C GLY A 171 -29.63 -4.50 -13.56
N GLN A 172 -30.69 -4.65 -12.78
CA GLN A 172 -30.78 -4.31 -11.35
C GLN A 172 -30.51 -5.52 -10.41
N HIS A 173 -30.02 -6.65 -10.95
CA HIS A 173 -29.76 -7.88 -10.21
C HIS A 173 -31.02 -8.59 -9.69
N ASP A 174 -32.15 -8.36 -10.33
CA ASP A 174 -33.39 -9.06 -10.15
C ASP A 174 -33.65 -9.97 -11.38
N LEU A 175 -33.53 -11.25 -11.20
CA LEU A 175 -33.69 -12.27 -12.24
C LEU A 175 -35.14 -12.73 -12.41
N GLY A 176 -36.11 -12.11 -11.75
CA GLY A 176 -37.51 -12.52 -11.75
C GLY A 176 -38.13 -12.65 -13.12
N ASP A 177 -37.72 -11.81 -14.09
CA ASP A 177 -38.19 -11.91 -15.50
C ASP A 177 -37.76 -13.22 -16.15
N ASP A 178 -36.57 -13.76 -15.84
CA ASP A 178 -36.07 -15.04 -16.36
C ASP A 178 -36.93 -16.23 -15.83
N PHE A 179 -37.65 -16.04 -14.72
CA PHE A 179 -38.53 -17.04 -14.09
C PHE A 179 -40.03 -16.74 -14.29
N GLY A 180 -40.35 -15.65 -15.01
CA GLY A 180 -41.74 -15.29 -15.27
C GLY A 180 -42.53 -14.84 -14.03
N VAL A 181 -41.84 -14.37 -12.97
CA VAL A 181 -42.49 -13.90 -11.74
C VAL A 181 -42.73 -12.39 -11.79
N PRO A 182 -43.81 -11.88 -11.16
CA PRO A 182 -44.13 -10.47 -11.16
C PRO A 182 -43.06 -9.64 -10.43
N ALA A 183 -42.99 -8.33 -10.73
CA ALA A 183 -42.04 -7.41 -10.10
C ALA A 183 -42.23 -7.22 -8.58
N THR A 184 -43.32 -7.71 -8.03
CA THR A 184 -43.58 -7.75 -6.57
C THR A 184 -43.01 -8.99 -5.88
N ASP A 185 -42.50 -9.95 -6.64
CA ASP A 185 -41.86 -11.16 -6.13
C ASP A 185 -40.35 -10.97 -6.12
N ASN A 186 -39.78 -10.87 -4.93
CA ASN A 186 -38.36 -10.60 -4.70
C ASN A 186 -37.54 -11.89 -4.51
N THR A 187 -38.08 -13.06 -4.85
CA THR A 187 -37.40 -14.37 -4.68
C THR A 187 -36.04 -14.41 -5.38
N TYR A 188 -35.90 -13.73 -6.51
CA TYR A 188 -34.70 -13.71 -7.35
C TYR A 188 -33.97 -12.36 -7.35
N ASP A 189 -34.31 -11.45 -6.44
CA ASP A 189 -33.72 -10.11 -6.33
C ASP A 189 -32.57 -10.10 -5.29
N TYR A 190 -31.34 -9.98 -5.76
CA TYR A 190 -30.13 -9.96 -4.92
C TYR A 190 -29.99 -8.63 -4.16
N SER A 191 -30.39 -7.51 -4.76
CA SER A 191 -30.33 -6.22 -4.10
C SER A 191 -31.32 -6.16 -2.94
N PHE A 192 -32.52 -6.64 -3.14
CA PHE A 192 -33.54 -6.75 -2.10
C PHE A 192 -33.10 -7.75 -1.00
N ALA A 193 -32.54 -8.89 -1.37
CA ALA A 193 -32.02 -9.88 -0.42
C ALA A 193 -30.92 -9.29 0.48
N MET A 194 -30.03 -8.46 -0.05
CA MET A 194 -29.01 -7.78 0.74
C MET A 194 -29.65 -6.74 1.70
N GLN A 195 -30.64 -6.00 1.25
CA GLN A 195 -31.40 -5.05 2.09
C GLN A 195 -32.09 -5.76 3.26
N GLU A 196 -32.67 -6.95 3.02
CA GLU A 196 -33.27 -7.77 4.08
C GLU A 196 -32.22 -8.19 5.13
N VAL A 197 -31.05 -8.64 4.71
CA VAL A 197 -29.94 -8.96 5.63
C VAL A 197 -29.48 -7.73 6.40
N ALA A 198 -29.39 -6.57 5.74
CA ALA A 198 -29.02 -5.32 6.40
C ALA A 198 -30.04 -4.96 7.49
N THR A 199 -31.33 -5.09 7.21
CA THR A 199 -32.43 -4.85 8.15
C THR A 199 -32.40 -5.88 9.29
N GLU A 200 -32.34 -7.15 8.98
CA GLU A 200 -32.30 -8.27 9.94
C GLU A 200 -31.14 -8.13 10.94
N MET A 201 -29.97 -7.78 10.42
CA MET A 201 -28.75 -7.70 11.23
C MET A 201 -28.44 -6.31 11.74
N ASN A 202 -29.32 -5.32 11.50
CA ASN A 202 -29.09 -3.92 11.85
C ASN A 202 -27.72 -3.41 11.36
N VAL A 203 -27.48 -3.51 10.04
CA VAL A 203 -26.29 -3.03 9.33
C VAL A 203 -26.71 -1.85 8.45
N LYS A 204 -25.85 -0.83 8.33
CA LYS A 204 -26.07 0.26 7.38
C LYS A 204 -26.06 -0.27 5.95
N PHE A 205 -27.04 0.14 5.18
CA PHE A 205 -27.23 -0.28 3.79
C PHE A 205 -27.09 0.89 2.83
N ILE A 206 -26.35 0.69 1.76
CA ILE A 206 -26.14 1.65 0.67
C ILE A 206 -26.77 1.02 -0.58
N ASP A 207 -27.88 1.58 -1.04
CA ASP A 207 -28.57 1.10 -2.24
C ASP A 207 -27.89 1.60 -3.51
N LEU A 208 -26.73 1.01 -3.85
CA LEU A 208 -26.03 1.37 -5.09
C LEU A 208 -26.79 0.94 -6.34
N THR A 209 -27.64 -0.07 -6.26
CA THR A 209 -28.51 -0.47 -7.39
C THR A 209 -29.44 0.66 -7.77
N ALA A 210 -30.21 1.21 -6.82
CA ALA A 210 -31.11 2.33 -7.08
C ALA A 210 -30.38 3.61 -7.50
N LEU A 211 -29.26 3.90 -6.84
CA LEU A 211 -28.45 5.09 -7.14
C LEU A 211 -27.84 5.01 -8.55
N THR A 212 -27.28 3.87 -8.93
CA THR A 212 -26.68 3.70 -10.25
C THR A 212 -27.72 3.54 -11.36
N LYS A 213 -28.88 2.96 -11.07
CA LYS A 213 -30.03 3.00 -11.99
C LYS A 213 -30.36 4.43 -12.38
N THR A 214 -30.59 5.29 -11.39
CA THR A 214 -30.89 6.70 -11.63
C THR A 214 -29.78 7.40 -12.42
N LEU A 215 -28.53 7.17 -12.07
CA LEU A 215 -27.38 7.73 -12.78
C LEU A 215 -27.35 7.28 -14.25
N PHE A 216 -27.41 5.98 -14.50
CA PHE A 216 -27.26 5.46 -15.86
C PHE A 216 -28.45 5.81 -16.75
N GLU A 217 -29.66 5.81 -16.22
CA GLU A 217 -30.85 6.28 -16.94
C GLU A 217 -30.77 7.77 -17.30
N SER A 218 -30.14 8.60 -16.44
CA SER A 218 -29.92 10.02 -16.76
C SER A 218 -28.94 10.25 -17.92
N TYR A 219 -27.98 9.33 -18.11
CA TYR A 219 -27.06 9.34 -19.26
C TYR A 219 -27.72 8.74 -20.52
N GLY A 220 -28.55 7.71 -20.35
CA GLY A 220 -29.08 6.89 -21.43
C GLY A 220 -28.04 5.90 -21.97
N ASP A 221 -28.52 4.87 -22.69
CA ASP A 221 -27.69 3.73 -23.13
C ASP A 221 -26.48 4.14 -23.98
N ALA A 222 -26.68 5.02 -24.97
CA ALA A 222 -25.62 5.46 -25.85
C ALA A 222 -24.48 6.18 -25.12
N ALA A 223 -24.82 7.09 -24.19
CA ALA A 223 -23.82 7.83 -23.43
C ALA A 223 -23.15 6.94 -22.34
N CYS A 224 -23.90 6.03 -21.71
CA CYS A 224 -23.33 5.02 -20.83
C CYS A 224 -22.27 4.18 -21.57
N THR A 225 -22.59 3.69 -22.77
CA THR A 225 -21.66 2.92 -23.60
C THR A 225 -20.42 3.70 -24.00
N ALA A 226 -20.56 4.97 -24.34
CA ALA A 226 -19.45 5.79 -24.81
C ALA A 226 -18.56 6.34 -23.69
N GLN A 227 -19.09 6.54 -22.48
CA GLN A 227 -18.43 7.35 -21.44
C GLN A 227 -18.26 6.66 -20.11
N LEU A 228 -19.09 5.68 -19.76
CA LEU A 228 -19.12 5.09 -18.43
C LEU A 228 -18.65 3.65 -18.36
N PHE A 229 -18.83 2.88 -19.42
CA PHE A 229 -18.53 1.46 -19.48
C PHE A 229 -17.46 1.14 -20.50
N THR A 230 -16.73 0.04 -20.31
CA THR A 230 -15.85 -0.49 -21.36
C THR A 230 -16.66 -0.84 -22.59
N SER A 231 -16.04 -0.69 -23.76
CA SER A 231 -16.67 -1.09 -25.03
C SER A 231 -16.86 -2.61 -25.15
N ALA A 232 -16.19 -3.39 -24.30
CA ALA A 232 -16.19 -4.85 -24.36
C ALA A 232 -17.47 -5.48 -23.78
N ASP A 233 -18.13 -4.80 -22.83
CA ASP A 233 -19.30 -5.38 -22.15
C ASP A 233 -20.25 -4.33 -21.55
N SER A 234 -21.28 -4.84 -20.88
CA SER A 234 -22.33 -4.03 -20.25
C SER A 234 -22.24 -4.01 -18.72
N THR A 235 -21.10 -4.38 -18.16
CA THR A 235 -20.94 -4.63 -16.71
C THR A 235 -19.84 -3.77 -16.09
N HIS A 236 -18.70 -3.63 -16.79
CA HIS A 236 -17.51 -3.06 -16.17
C HIS A 236 -17.36 -1.57 -16.48
N PRO A 237 -17.24 -0.72 -15.45
CA PRO A 237 -17.05 0.71 -15.65
C PRO A 237 -15.62 1.04 -16.08
N ILE A 238 -15.48 2.10 -16.87
CA ILE A 238 -14.22 2.79 -17.10
C ILE A 238 -14.03 3.93 -16.09
N ALA A 239 -12.95 4.71 -16.23
CA ALA A 239 -12.55 5.69 -15.21
C ALA A 239 -13.66 6.65 -14.77
N LEU A 240 -14.42 7.22 -15.70
CA LEU A 240 -15.53 8.12 -15.34
C LEU A 240 -16.66 7.34 -14.66
N GLY A 241 -17.07 6.21 -15.21
CA GLY A 241 -18.13 5.38 -14.64
C GLY A 241 -17.80 4.93 -13.21
N GLY A 242 -16.61 4.36 -13.00
CA GLY A 242 -16.15 3.94 -11.67
C GLY A 242 -16.08 5.11 -10.67
N THR A 243 -15.64 6.29 -11.13
CA THR A 243 -15.58 7.50 -10.29
C THR A 243 -16.97 7.98 -9.89
N LEU A 244 -17.95 7.99 -10.81
CA LEU A 244 -19.32 8.41 -10.51
C LEU A 244 -20.00 7.46 -9.52
N VAL A 245 -19.81 6.15 -9.67
CA VAL A 245 -20.33 5.15 -8.72
C VAL A 245 -19.69 5.32 -7.34
N ALA A 246 -18.38 5.50 -7.27
CA ALA A 246 -17.67 5.77 -6.01
C ALA A 246 -18.17 7.07 -5.34
N ARG A 247 -18.44 8.11 -6.13
CA ARG A 247 -19.03 9.37 -5.65
C ARG A 247 -20.40 9.14 -5.02
N LEU A 248 -21.28 8.40 -5.68
CA LEU A 248 -22.60 8.06 -5.14
C LEU A 248 -22.49 7.29 -3.82
N CYS A 249 -21.59 6.30 -3.75
CA CYS A 249 -21.33 5.56 -2.53
C CYS A 249 -20.87 6.49 -1.38
N ALA A 250 -19.87 7.32 -1.62
CA ALA A 250 -19.35 8.26 -0.63
C ALA A 250 -20.39 9.29 -0.19
N GLN A 251 -21.19 9.82 -1.11
CA GLN A 251 -22.28 10.76 -0.80
C GLN A 251 -23.35 10.11 0.07
N GLU A 252 -23.71 8.85 -0.22
CA GLU A 252 -24.69 8.13 0.58
C GLU A 252 -24.15 7.78 1.97
N MET A 253 -22.87 7.39 2.06
CA MET A 253 -22.18 7.22 3.35
C MET A 253 -22.22 8.52 4.17
N TYR A 254 -21.93 9.66 3.56
CA TYR A 254 -22.00 10.96 4.23
C TYR A 254 -23.40 11.27 4.76
N LYS A 255 -24.45 11.09 3.94
CA LYS A 255 -25.85 11.30 4.34
C LYS A 255 -26.25 10.41 5.52
N GLN A 256 -25.77 9.19 5.57
CA GLN A 256 -26.05 8.25 6.64
C GLN A 256 -25.16 8.44 7.89
N GLY A 257 -24.25 9.42 7.89
CA GLY A 257 -23.31 9.68 8.98
C GLY A 257 -22.17 8.67 9.07
N ILE A 258 -21.97 7.83 8.04
CA ILE A 258 -20.90 6.82 7.98
C ILE A 258 -19.61 7.50 7.56
N LEU A 259 -18.60 7.51 8.44
CA LEU A 259 -17.31 8.16 8.19
C LEU A 259 -17.42 9.63 7.73
N ALA A 260 -18.56 10.30 7.99
CA ALA A 260 -18.89 11.63 7.48
C ALA A 260 -17.80 12.70 7.73
N PRO A 261 -17.09 12.75 8.89
CA PRO A 261 -16.01 13.72 9.11
C PRO A 261 -14.80 13.54 8.18
N TYR A 262 -14.70 12.39 7.53
CA TYR A 262 -13.58 12.03 6.68
C TYR A 262 -13.91 12.10 5.20
N ILE A 263 -15.19 12.26 4.83
CA ILE A 263 -15.63 12.34 3.43
C ILE A 263 -15.50 13.77 2.92
N ASN A 264 -14.83 13.91 1.79
CA ASN A 264 -14.71 15.18 1.10
C ASN A 264 -16.03 15.50 0.38
N THR A 265 -16.74 16.51 0.86
CA THR A 265 -18.01 16.95 0.28
C THR A 265 -17.87 17.99 -0.84
N SER A 266 -16.67 18.55 -1.01
CA SER A 266 -16.35 19.47 -2.11
C SER A 266 -16.11 18.66 -3.38
N THR A 267 -17.13 18.49 -4.19
CA THR A 267 -17.16 17.50 -5.28
C THR A 267 -17.02 18.08 -6.68
N ASP A 268 -16.69 19.37 -6.82
CA ASP A 268 -16.58 20.01 -8.14
C ASP A 268 -15.31 19.58 -8.86
N VAL A 269 -14.16 19.61 -8.17
CA VAL A 269 -12.87 19.16 -8.68
C VAL A 269 -12.21 18.27 -7.63
N LEU A 270 -11.92 17.04 -8.04
CA LEU A 270 -11.25 16.02 -7.22
C LEU A 270 -9.84 15.81 -7.73
N ILE A 271 -8.87 15.89 -6.83
CA ILE A 271 -7.46 15.63 -7.11
C ILE A 271 -6.98 14.55 -6.16
N ASN A 272 -6.33 13.53 -6.67
CA ASN A 272 -5.81 12.43 -5.86
C ASN A 272 -4.36 12.13 -6.26
N PRO A 273 -3.45 12.06 -5.26
CA PRO A 273 -3.66 12.24 -3.83
C PRO A 273 -3.89 13.70 -3.43
N THR A 274 -4.49 13.93 -2.26
CA THR A 274 -4.73 15.28 -1.70
C THR A 274 -3.49 15.91 -1.08
N SER A 275 -2.41 15.14 -0.92
CA SER A 275 -1.04 15.56 -0.61
C SER A 275 -0.07 14.62 -1.31
N CYS A 276 1.01 15.12 -1.84
CA CYS A 276 1.94 14.32 -2.63
C CYS A 276 3.33 14.35 -1.98
N ASP A 277 3.63 13.33 -1.19
CA ASP A 277 4.97 13.10 -0.66
C ASP A 277 5.76 12.21 -1.63
N PHE A 278 6.80 12.74 -2.24
CA PHE A 278 7.69 12.04 -3.18
C PHE A 278 8.64 11.07 -2.47
N GLY A 279 8.81 11.22 -1.15
CA GLY A 279 9.76 10.46 -0.37
C GLY A 279 11.18 10.99 -0.51
N ASP A 280 12.15 10.11 -0.20
CA ASP A 280 13.57 10.41 -0.21
C ASP A 280 14.23 10.09 -1.56
N ALA A 281 15.20 10.90 -1.97
CA ALA A 281 16.10 10.65 -3.11
C ALA A 281 17.51 11.16 -2.81
N TYR A 282 18.48 10.70 -3.59
CA TYR A 282 19.78 11.38 -3.59
C TYR A 282 19.76 12.59 -4.53
N THR A 283 20.57 13.61 -4.20
CA THR A 283 20.71 14.80 -5.05
C THR A 283 21.09 14.40 -6.48
N GLY A 284 20.45 15.06 -7.46
CA GLY A 284 20.59 14.73 -8.88
C GLY A 284 19.65 13.66 -9.40
N GLN A 285 18.94 12.94 -8.54
CA GLN A 285 17.91 11.98 -8.95
C GLN A 285 16.58 12.69 -9.17
N THR A 286 15.80 12.19 -10.12
CA THR A 286 14.45 12.68 -10.40
C THR A 286 13.41 11.74 -9.77
N LEU A 287 12.57 12.31 -8.91
CA LEU A 287 11.38 11.66 -8.41
C LEU A 287 10.19 12.03 -9.29
N THR A 288 9.32 11.06 -9.59
CA THR A 288 8.11 11.30 -10.38
C THR A 288 6.93 10.57 -9.75
N LYS A 289 5.79 11.26 -9.65
CA LYS A 289 4.53 10.69 -9.17
C LYS A 289 3.39 10.97 -10.14
N GLU A 290 2.50 9.97 -10.23
CA GLU A 290 1.22 10.11 -10.91
C GLU A 290 0.23 10.82 -9.98
N VAL A 291 -0.50 11.76 -10.54
CA VAL A 291 -1.62 12.47 -9.89
C VAL A 291 -2.82 12.39 -10.83
N THR A 292 -4.01 12.30 -10.28
CA THR A 292 -5.24 12.25 -11.06
C THR A 292 -6.13 13.44 -10.75
N ILE A 293 -6.90 13.87 -11.77
CA ILE A 293 -7.91 14.92 -11.63
C ILE A 293 -9.21 14.48 -12.32
N THR A 294 -10.33 14.85 -11.74
CA THR A 294 -11.66 14.78 -12.38
C THR A 294 -12.51 15.95 -11.91
N GLY A 295 -13.50 16.35 -12.69
CA GLY A 295 -14.38 17.47 -12.36
C GLY A 295 -15.82 17.19 -12.72
N PHE A 296 -16.75 17.68 -11.89
CA PHE A 296 -18.19 17.49 -12.05
C PHE A 296 -18.92 18.82 -11.81
N ASP A 297 -20.04 19.02 -12.50
CA ASP A 297 -20.91 20.16 -12.34
C ASP A 297 -20.17 21.51 -12.44
N LEU A 298 -19.18 21.55 -13.34
CA LEU A 298 -18.30 22.71 -13.52
C LEU A 298 -19.03 23.87 -14.17
N VAL A 299 -18.79 25.08 -13.66
CA VAL A 299 -19.30 26.33 -14.19
C VAL A 299 -18.11 27.24 -14.56
N PRO A 300 -18.05 27.76 -15.80
CA PRO A 300 -18.94 27.51 -16.96
C PRO A 300 -18.87 26.05 -17.45
N ALA A 301 -19.85 25.61 -18.21
CA ALA A 301 -19.95 24.24 -18.72
C ALA A 301 -18.81 23.82 -19.66
N SER A 302 -18.03 24.76 -20.17
CA SER A 302 -16.83 24.50 -20.97
C SER A 302 -15.74 25.47 -20.57
N GLY A 303 -14.50 25.02 -20.53
CA GLY A 303 -13.36 25.85 -20.13
C GLY A 303 -12.05 25.07 -20.10
N THR A 304 -11.08 25.68 -19.47
CA THR A 304 -9.72 25.13 -19.35
C THR A 304 -9.28 25.22 -17.90
N PHE A 305 -8.81 24.11 -17.34
CA PHE A 305 -8.01 24.11 -16.12
C PHE A 305 -6.56 24.42 -16.45
N THR A 306 -5.94 25.31 -15.68
CA THR A 306 -4.51 25.47 -15.60
C THR A 306 -4.01 24.74 -14.35
N LEU A 307 -3.07 23.81 -14.54
CA LEU A 307 -2.39 23.10 -13.48
C LEU A 307 -0.97 23.63 -13.43
N SER A 308 -0.55 24.19 -12.31
CA SER A 308 0.79 24.75 -12.13
C SER A 308 1.44 24.24 -10.85
N VAL A 309 2.76 24.14 -10.88
CA VAL A 309 3.59 23.75 -9.74
C VAL A 309 4.70 24.77 -9.51
N ASP A 310 5.17 24.87 -8.27
CA ASP A 310 6.20 25.82 -7.86
C ASP A 310 7.44 25.11 -7.28
N ASN A 311 8.39 25.92 -6.80
CA ASN A 311 9.56 25.48 -6.01
C ASN A 311 10.39 24.34 -6.65
N GLY A 312 10.55 24.37 -7.99
CA GLY A 312 11.38 23.39 -8.72
C GLY A 312 10.65 22.06 -9.02
N PHE A 313 9.39 21.92 -8.60
CA PHE A 313 8.53 20.88 -9.15
C PHE A 313 8.18 21.20 -10.61
N GLN A 314 7.96 20.17 -11.39
CA GLN A 314 7.58 20.26 -12.80
C GLN A 314 6.42 19.29 -13.06
N ILE A 315 5.61 19.57 -14.09
CA ILE A 315 4.38 18.83 -14.41
C ILE A 315 4.35 18.48 -15.90
N ALA A 316 3.80 17.32 -16.23
CA ALA A 316 3.57 16.87 -17.60
C ALA A 316 2.26 16.08 -17.72
N ALA A 317 1.65 16.12 -18.89
CA ALA A 317 0.42 15.35 -19.16
C ALA A 317 0.69 13.84 -19.23
N ASN A 318 1.83 13.42 -19.81
CA ASN A 318 2.26 12.04 -19.84
C ASN A 318 3.67 11.92 -19.24
N LYS A 319 3.98 10.73 -18.74
CA LYS A 319 5.28 10.46 -18.08
C LYS A 319 6.49 10.66 -19.00
N THR A 320 6.28 10.54 -20.32
CA THR A 320 7.33 10.68 -21.35
C THR A 320 7.40 12.07 -21.97
N ASP A 321 6.49 12.97 -21.63
CA ASP A 321 6.47 14.33 -22.14
C ASP A 321 7.55 15.18 -21.48
N THR A 322 7.85 16.33 -22.08
CA THR A 322 8.69 17.35 -21.45
C THR A 322 7.95 17.97 -20.26
N PHE A 323 8.55 17.90 -19.09
CA PHE A 323 8.02 18.51 -17.89
C PHE A 323 8.20 20.04 -17.91
N ALA A 324 7.18 20.76 -17.46
CA ALA A 324 7.11 22.22 -17.42
C ALA A 324 6.63 22.71 -16.05
N SER A 325 6.56 24.03 -15.84
CA SER A 325 5.97 24.62 -14.62
C SER A 325 4.44 24.57 -14.63
N SER A 326 3.80 24.39 -15.79
CA SER A 326 2.34 24.29 -15.91
C SER A 326 1.91 23.54 -17.16
N ILE A 327 0.70 22.96 -17.10
CA ILE A 327 -0.03 22.38 -18.24
C ILE A 327 -1.48 22.87 -18.21
N THR A 328 -2.20 22.66 -19.31
CA THR A 328 -3.63 22.97 -19.41
C THR A 328 -4.44 21.74 -19.77
N MET A 329 -5.68 21.66 -19.26
CA MET A 329 -6.64 20.60 -19.55
C MET A 329 -8.00 21.20 -19.91
N ASN A 330 -8.52 20.91 -21.10
CA ASN A 330 -9.82 21.38 -21.51
C ASN A 330 -10.93 20.47 -20.96
N TYR A 331 -12.08 21.06 -20.64
CA TYR A 331 -13.28 20.33 -20.27
C TYR A 331 -14.50 20.88 -21.00
N THR A 332 -15.51 20.04 -21.15
CA THR A 332 -16.76 20.35 -21.83
C THR A 332 -17.94 19.74 -21.06
N THR A 333 -19.16 20.21 -21.33
CA THR A 333 -20.39 19.67 -20.70
C THR A 333 -20.38 19.68 -19.18
N GLY A 334 -19.66 20.62 -18.55
CA GLY A 334 -19.59 20.72 -17.11
C GLY A 334 -18.76 19.60 -16.44
N SER A 335 -18.02 18.81 -17.21
CA SER A 335 -17.23 17.72 -16.64
C SER A 335 -15.82 17.64 -17.22
N LEU A 336 -14.85 17.35 -16.37
CA LEU A 336 -13.51 16.91 -16.72
C LEU A 336 -13.42 15.41 -16.45
N ALA A 337 -13.26 14.63 -17.51
CA ALA A 337 -13.06 13.19 -17.37
C ALA A 337 -11.85 12.87 -16.47
N PHE A 338 -11.89 11.70 -15.84
CA PHE A 338 -10.74 11.21 -15.07
C PHE A 338 -9.48 11.24 -15.93
N THR A 339 -8.54 12.09 -15.53
CA THR A 339 -7.31 12.35 -16.29
C THR A 339 -6.10 12.18 -15.38
N LYS A 340 -5.10 11.46 -15.87
CA LYS A 340 -3.81 11.31 -15.22
C LYS A 340 -2.86 12.40 -15.70
N PHE A 341 -1.97 12.82 -14.83
CA PHE A 341 -0.82 13.65 -15.14
C PHE A 341 0.31 13.33 -14.17
N TYR A 342 1.49 13.86 -14.43
CA TYR A 342 2.69 13.49 -13.68
C TYR A 342 3.38 14.73 -13.15
N ILE A 343 3.84 14.67 -11.91
CA ILE A 343 4.67 15.70 -11.29
C ILE A 343 6.05 15.09 -11.03
N SER A 344 7.08 15.84 -11.34
CA SER A 344 8.47 15.45 -11.07
C SER A 344 9.20 16.52 -10.29
N VAL A 345 10.28 16.12 -9.62
CA VAL A 345 11.19 17.03 -8.93
C VAL A 345 12.61 16.47 -8.94
N THR A 346 13.58 17.36 -9.15
CA THR A 346 15.02 17.05 -9.09
C THR A 346 15.70 18.19 -8.34
N GLN A 347 16.59 17.86 -7.41
CA GLN A 347 17.38 18.85 -6.67
C GLN A 347 18.85 18.50 -6.71
N SER A 348 19.71 19.52 -6.82
CA SER A 348 21.18 19.40 -6.75
C SER A 348 21.72 19.62 -5.33
N VAL A 349 20.89 20.09 -4.41
CA VAL A 349 21.24 20.37 -3.01
C VAL A 349 20.35 19.55 -2.10
N GLY A 350 20.94 18.97 -1.05
CA GLY A 350 20.19 18.20 -0.05
C GLY A 350 19.31 19.08 0.82
N GLY A 351 18.24 18.45 1.32
CA GLY A 351 17.24 19.07 2.19
C GLY A 351 15.82 18.75 1.74
N THR A 352 14.87 19.18 2.56
CA THR A 352 13.45 19.03 2.23
C THR A 352 13.03 20.12 1.25
N ASN A 353 12.48 19.71 0.11
CA ASN A 353 11.85 20.58 -0.86
C ASN A 353 10.32 20.52 -0.69
N THR A 354 9.68 21.68 -0.57
CA THR A 354 8.22 21.78 -0.46
C THR A 354 7.69 22.67 -1.57
N GLY A 355 6.57 22.30 -2.14
CA GLY A 355 5.89 23.04 -3.19
C GLY A 355 4.38 22.83 -3.15
N THR A 356 3.71 23.40 -4.13
CA THR A 356 2.26 23.35 -4.25
C THR A 356 1.87 23.09 -5.71
N LEU A 357 1.03 22.10 -5.94
CA LEU A 357 0.24 22.02 -7.15
C LEU A 357 -0.99 22.91 -6.99
N THR A 358 -1.17 23.85 -7.91
CA THR A 358 -2.38 24.69 -8.00
C THR A 358 -3.15 24.31 -9.26
N VAL A 359 -4.44 24.03 -9.10
CA VAL A 359 -5.36 23.71 -10.18
C VAL A 359 -6.47 24.74 -10.18
N THR A 360 -6.64 25.47 -11.29
CA THR A 360 -7.67 26.52 -11.38
C THR A 360 -8.29 26.63 -12.76
N ASN A 361 -9.60 26.94 -12.82
CA ASN A 361 -10.28 27.38 -14.05
C ASN A 361 -10.79 28.83 -13.96
N GLY A 362 -10.29 29.59 -12.98
CA GLY A 362 -10.71 30.95 -12.69
C GLY A 362 -11.87 31.04 -11.69
N ALA A 363 -12.81 30.10 -11.72
CA ALA A 363 -13.94 30.03 -10.78
C ALA A 363 -13.63 29.12 -9.57
N VAL A 364 -12.94 28.00 -9.83
CA VAL A 364 -12.51 27.04 -8.81
C VAL A 364 -10.99 27.04 -8.71
N THR A 365 -10.46 27.04 -7.50
CA THR A 365 -9.05 26.83 -7.23
C THR A 365 -8.88 25.76 -6.17
N LYS A 366 -8.06 24.75 -6.47
CA LYS A 366 -7.66 23.68 -5.55
C LYS A 366 -6.15 23.61 -5.46
N THR A 367 -5.64 23.26 -4.28
CA THR A 367 -4.21 23.12 -4.04
C THR A 367 -3.88 21.76 -3.43
N VAL A 368 -2.74 21.21 -3.81
CA VAL A 368 -2.20 19.97 -3.25
C VAL A 368 -0.76 20.27 -2.78
N PRO A 369 -0.44 20.08 -1.49
CA PRO A 369 0.92 20.23 -1.00
C PRO A 369 1.82 19.12 -1.55
N LEU A 370 3.03 19.52 -1.94
CA LEU A 370 4.07 18.64 -2.48
C LEU A 370 5.26 18.65 -1.53
N THR A 371 5.84 17.48 -1.25
CA THR A 371 7.06 17.35 -0.44
C THR A 371 8.01 16.32 -1.06
N ALA A 372 9.31 16.59 -1.01
CA ALA A 372 10.36 15.65 -1.37
C ALA A 372 11.58 15.91 -0.47
N ASN A 373 12.35 14.89 -0.13
CA ASN A 373 13.55 15.04 0.65
C ASN A 373 14.78 14.56 -0.15
N PHE A 374 15.82 15.39 -0.26
CA PHE A 374 17.02 15.07 -1.01
C PHE A 374 18.22 14.93 -0.07
N ILE A 375 18.96 13.85 -0.24
CA ILE A 375 20.14 13.50 0.56
C ILE A 375 21.38 13.70 -0.29
N THR A 376 22.32 14.53 0.16
CA THR A 376 23.59 14.69 -0.51
C THR A 376 24.58 13.62 -0.03
N LEU A 377 25.15 12.87 -0.97
CA LEU A 377 26.26 11.96 -0.72
C LEU A 377 27.56 12.65 -1.15
N THR A 378 28.32 13.15 -0.18
CA THR A 378 29.61 13.80 -0.43
C THR A 378 30.74 13.02 0.23
N GLY A 379 31.86 12.83 -0.47
CA GLY A 379 33.13 12.35 0.10
C GLY A 379 33.19 10.85 0.43
N GLY A 380 32.32 10.03 -0.13
CA GLY A 380 32.33 8.60 0.07
C GLY A 380 33.14 7.80 -0.97
N THR A 381 33.38 6.53 -0.69
CA THR A 381 33.98 5.56 -1.61
C THR A 381 32.90 4.74 -2.30
N GLU A 382 32.96 4.65 -3.62
CA GLU A 382 32.04 3.83 -4.41
C GLU A 382 32.09 2.37 -3.95
N VAL A 383 30.92 1.74 -3.84
CA VAL A 383 30.74 0.32 -3.62
C VAL A 383 29.90 -0.27 -4.74
N SER A 384 30.44 -1.27 -5.43
CA SER A 384 29.73 -1.99 -6.49
C SER A 384 29.89 -3.48 -6.28
N LEU A 385 28.78 -4.18 -6.03
CA LEU A 385 28.74 -5.62 -5.88
C LEU A 385 27.88 -6.20 -7.00
N LEU A 386 28.49 -7.05 -7.83
CA LEU A 386 27.86 -7.66 -8.99
C LEU A 386 27.98 -9.19 -8.94
N TRP A 387 26.87 -9.89 -9.03
CA TRP A 387 26.80 -11.31 -9.41
C TRP A 387 26.43 -11.41 -10.88
N PRO A 388 27.36 -11.72 -11.80
CA PRO A 388 27.05 -11.85 -13.24
C PRO A 388 26.02 -12.96 -13.52
N LEU A 389 26.09 -14.07 -12.79
CA LEU A 389 25.17 -15.22 -12.89
C LEU A 389 25.11 -15.83 -14.30
N ILE A 390 26.22 -15.80 -15.03
CA ILE A 390 26.32 -16.32 -16.40
C ILE A 390 27.04 -17.66 -16.50
N THR A 391 28.00 -17.95 -15.60
CA THR A 391 28.77 -19.21 -15.55
C THR A 391 28.86 -19.78 -14.14
N ASN A 392 28.74 -18.93 -13.14
CA ASN A 392 28.77 -19.28 -11.72
C ASN A 392 28.11 -18.17 -10.91
N ASN A 393 28.07 -18.31 -9.59
CA ASN A 393 27.52 -17.32 -8.65
C ASN A 393 28.62 -16.53 -7.91
N THR A 394 29.84 -16.50 -8.43
CA THR A 394 30.93 -15.75 -7.82
C THR A 394 30.70 -14.25 -7.98
N PRO A 395 30.60 -13.47 -6.90
CA PRO A 395 30.43 -12.04 -6.99
C PRO A 395 31.73 -11.30 -7.29
N VAL A 396 31.61 -10.14 -7.89
CA VAL A 396 32.67 -9.16 -8.05
C VAL A 396 32.35 -7.97 -7.16
N LEU A 397 33.20 -7.71 -6.16
CA LEU A 397 33.04 -6.58 -5.23
C LEU A 397 34.13 -5.53 -5.49
N VAL A 398 33.72 -4.29 -5.59
CA VAL A 398 34.58 -3.09 -5.59
C VAL A 398 34.15 -2.23 -4.40
N GLY A 399 35.13 -1.68 -3.68
CA GLY A 399 34.88 -0.77 -2.56
C GLY A 399 34.75 -1.46 -1.19
N PRO A 400 34.61 -0.65 -0.11
CA PRO A 400 34.66 -1.12 1.27
C PRO A 400 33.31 -1.70 1.73
N ALA A 401 33.04 -2.95 1.39
CA ALA A 401 31.87 -3.71 1.81
C ALA A 401 32.22 -5.18 2.01
N THR A 402 31.29 -5.96 2.54
CA THR A 402 31.41 -7.41 2.70
C THR A 402 30.24 -8.09 1.99
N VAL A 403 30.57 -9.08 1.17
CA VAL A 403 29.57 -9.91 0.47
C VAL A 403 28.82 -10.79 1.47
N VAL A 404 27.53 -10.94 1.27
CA VAL A 404 26.73 -12.03 1.83
C VAL A 404 26.40 -12.96 0.67
N ASP A 405 26.91 -14.18 0.75
CA ASP A 405 26.81 -15.15 -0.34
C ASP A 405 25.37 -15.42 -0.76
N GLN A 406 25.20 -15.74 -2.04
CA GLN A 406 23.92 -16.19 -2.56
C GLN A 406 23.43 -17.43 -1.81
N SER A 407 22.16 -17.43 -1.43
CA SER A 407 21.52 -18.56 -0.76
C SER A 407 20.13 -18.85 -1.32
N TYR A 408 19.63 -20.06 -1.06
CA TYR A 408 18.36 -20.56 -1.55
C TYR A 408 17.50 -21.05 -0.38
N SER A 409 16.21 -20.91 -0.49
CA SER A 409 15.19 -21.55 0.36
C SER A 409 14.06 -22.05 -0.54
N GLY A 410 13.73 -23.34 -0.47
CA GLY A 410 12.72 -23.98 -1.33
C GLY A 410 12.99 -23.88 -2.84
N MET A 411 14.20 -23.44 -3.21
CA MET A 411 14.68 -23.31 -4.59
C MET A 411 16.02 -24.02 -4.74
N THR A 412 16.37 -24.39 -5.96
CA THR A 412 17.68 -24.98 -6.27
C THR A 412 18.21 -24.47 -7.60
N LEU A 413 19.53 -24.39 -7.72
CA LEU A 413 20.21 -24.09 -8.96
C LEU A 413 20.08 -25.28 -9.93
N GLN A 414 19.60 -25.02 -11.13
CA GLN A 414 19.55 -26.03 -12.18
C GLN A 414 20.77 -25.99 -13.09
N SER A 415 21.11 -24.82 -13.64
CA SER A 415 22.21 -24.67 -14.59
C SER A 415 22.51 -23.19 -14.87
N TYR A 416 23.59 -22.97 -15.62
CA TYR A 416 23.90 -21.69 -16.27
C TYR A 416 23.75 -21.87 -17.78
N ALA A 417 22.61 -21.46 -18.34
CA ALA A 417 22.26 -21.67 -19.73
C ALA A 417 21.28 -20.63 -20.25
N ALA A 418 21.00 -20.66 -21.55
CA ALA A 418 19.87 -19.96 -22.16
C ALA A 418 18.53 -20.65 -21.81
N PRO A 419 17.37 -20.08 -22.20
CA PRO A 419 16.06 -20.48 -21.68
C PRO A 419 15.72 -21.96 -21.79
N ASN A 420 16.02 -22.57 -22.94
CA ASN A 420 15.67 -23.97 -23.20
C ASN A 420 16.64 -25.00 -22.57
N GLY A 421 17.66 -24.53 -21.81
CA GLY A 421 18.65 -25.38 -21.14
C GLY A 421 19.70 -25.99 -22.07
N THR A 422 19.46 -26.05 -23.36
CA THR A 422 20.36 -26.61 -24.37
C THR A 422 20.89 -25.55 -25.32
N SER A 423 20.18 -24.45 -25.53
CA SER A 423 20.65 -23.30 -26.32
C SER A 423 21.77 -22.57 -25.58
N THR A 424 22.70 -22.03 -26.34
CA THR A 424 23.79 -21.18 -25.83
C THR A 424 23.45 -19.70 -25.92
N VAL A 425 22.31 -19.35 -26.50
CA VAL A 425 21.90 -17.97 -26.78
C VAL A 425 20.44 -17.74 -26.39
N TRP A 426 20.11 -16.48 -26.04
CA TRP A 426 18.76 -16.01 -25.86
C TRP A 426 18.15 -15.65 -27.21
N PRO A 427 16.81 -15.79 -27.41
CA PRO A 427 16.14 -15.38 -28.63
C PRO A 427 16.32 -13.89 -28.91
N ALA A 428 16.36 -13.50 -30.17
CA ALA A 428 16.27 -12.10 -30.58
C ALA A 428 14.95 -11.49 -30.03
N GLY A 429 15.02 -10.27 -29.53
CA GLY A 429 13.88 -9.62 -28.88
C GLY A 429 13.56 -10.06 -27.44
N SER A 430 14.41 -10.89 -26.85
CA SER A 430 14.24 -11.33 -25.45
C SER A 430 14.45 -10.23 -24.39
N GLY A 431 14.92 -9.03 -24.77
CA GLY A 431 15.29 -7.97 -23.84
C GLY A 431 16.63 -8.17 -23.14
N TYR A 432 17.40 -9.18 -23.57
CA TYR A 432 18.68 -9.56 -22.99
C TYR A 432 19.71 -9.84 -24.09
N ASP A 433 20.99 -9.79 -23.73
CA ASP A 433 22.10 -10.10 -24.64
C ASP A 433 22.00 -11.56 -25.14
N THR A 434 21.82 -11.74 -26.44
CA THR A 434 21.64 -13.05 -27.06
C THR A 434 22.85 -13.97 -26.92
N THR A 435 24.05 -13.44 -26.63
CA THR A 435 25.28 -14.21 -26.49
C THR A 435 25.55 -14.70 -25.07
N ARG A 436 24.78 -14.23 -24.10
CA ARG A 436 24.99 -14.51 -22.68
C ARG A 436 24.07 -15.59 -22.14
N LYS A 437 24.53 -16.32 -21.16
CA LYS A 437 23.74 -17.27 -20.36
C LYS A 437 23.11 -16.56 -19.16
N THR A 438 22.24 -17.28 -18.45
CA THR A 438 21.67 -16.86 -17.17
C THR A 438 21.75 -17.99 -16.16
N GLN A 439 21.71 -17.66 -14.88
CA GLN A 439 21.47 -18.63 -13.83
C GLN A 439 19.99 -19.07 -13.92
N ARG A 440 19.77 -20.37 -14.09
CA ARG A 440 18.43 -20.99 -14.12
C ARG A 440 18.17 -21.69 -12.82
N ASN A 441 17.06 -21.37 -12.19
CA ASN A 441 16.69 -21.93 -10.89
C ASN A 441 15.30 -22.58 -10.99
N VAL A 442 15.13 -23.69 -10.30
CA VAL A 442 13.88 -24.44 -10.20
C VAL A 442 13.43 -24.53 -8.75
N ILE A 443 12.15 -24.83 -8.55
CA ILE A 443 11.64 -25.18 -7.23
C ILE A 443 12.34 -26.47 -6.75
N GLU A 444 12.61 -26.56 -5.48
CA GLU A 444 13.09 -27.80 -4.85
C GLU A 444 12.06 -28.92 -5.09
N GLY A 445 12.55 -30.10 -5.50
CA GLY A 445 11.66 -31.20 -5.95
C GLY A 445 11.19 -31.11 -7.40
N GLY A 446 11.45 -30.01 -8.12
CA GLY A 446 11.30 -29.88 -9.58
C GLY A 446 9.88 -29.68 -10.10
N THR A 447 8.83 -29.73 -9.25
CA THR A 447 7.43 -29.55 -9.65
C THR A 447 6.79 -28.38 -8.92
N TRP A 448 6.34 -27.38 -9.67
CA TRP A 448 5.58 -26.26 -9.12
C TRP A 448 4.18 -26.73 -8.74
N PRO A 449 3.71 -26.43 -7.51
CA PRO A 449 2.35 -26.80 -7.09
C PRO A 449 1.31 -25.93 -7.80
N ALA A 450 0.11 -26.45 -7.98
CA ALA A 450 -1.00 -25.71 -8.53
C ALA A 450 -1.58 -24.70 -7.51
N GLY A 451 -2.18 -23.61 -8.00
CA GLY A 451 -2.98 -22.69 -7.20
C GLY A 451 -2.21 -21.64 -6.42
N GLU A 452 -0.93 -21.47 -6.65
CA GLU A 452 -0.17 -20.37 -6.04
C GLU A 452 -0.48 -19.05 -6.73
N ILE A 453 -1.18 -18.19 -6.02
CA ILE A 453 -1.62 -16.89 -6.54
C ILE A 453 -0.72 -15.73 -6.10
N ASP A 454 0.12 -15.93 -5.09
CA ASP A 454 1.08 -14.97 -4.56
C ASP A 454 2.40 -15.66 -4.18
N GLU A 455 3.39 -14.89 -3.74
CA GLU A 455 4.68 -15.40 -3.27
C GLU A 455 4.54 -16.34 -2.08
N VAL A 456 5.44 -17.30 -1.99
CA VAL A 456 5.60 -18.17 -0.83
C VAL A 456 6.79 -17.67 -0.03
N SER A 457 6.58 -17.18 1.18
CA SER A 457 7.59 -16.50 2.02
C SER A 457 8.82 -17.35 2.35
N THR A 458 8.69 -18.67 2.31
CA THR A 458 9.78 -19.64 2.54
C THR A 458 10.50 -20.07 1.26
N ARG A 459 10.09 -19.55 0.08
CA ARG A 459 10.68 -19.91 -1.21
C ARG A 459 11.32 -18.70 -1.86
N TYR A 460 12.64 -18.62 -1.84
CA TYR A 460 13.36 -17.49 -2.40
C TYR A 460 14.80 -17.82 -2.82
N ILE A 461 15.37 -16.92 -3.61
CA ILE A 461 16.81 -16.80 -3.91
C ILE A 461 17.26 -15.49 -3.27
N GLN A 462 18.30 -15.53 -2.42
CA GLN A 462 18.74 -14.37 -1.65
C GLN A 462 20.17 -13.96 -2.01
N PHE A 463 20.39 -12.66 -2.05
CA PHE A 463 21.69 -11.98 -2.18
C PHE A 463 21.85 -10.97 -1.04
N GLY A 464 23.08 -10.54 -0.74
CA GLY A 464 23.21 -9.50 0.28
C GLY A 464 24.57 -8.85 0.36
N ILE A 465 24.61 -7.72 1.09
CA ILE A 465 25.80 -6.92 1.32
C ILE A 465 25.78 -6.35 2.74
N LYS A 466 26.97 -6.16 3.32
CA LYS A 466 27.17 -5.47 4.60
C LYS A 466 28.18 -4.34 4.42
N PRO A 467 28.06 -3.23 5.18
CA PRO A 467 29.15 -2.26 5.29
C PRO A 467 30.44 -2.93 5.78
N ALA A 468 31.59 -2.46 5.32
CA ALA A 468 32.87 -2.82 5.93
C ALA A 468 32.97 -2.23 7.35
N VAL A 469 33.82 -2.79 8.18
CA VAL A 469 34.05 -2.28 9.54
C VAL A 469 34.49 -0.81 9.48
N GLY A 470 33.85 0.04 10.28
CA GLY A 470 34.14 1.47 10.32
C GLY A 470 33.49 2.28 9.19
N THR A 471 32.55 1.69 8.43
CA THR A 471 31.80 2.39 7.38
C THR A 471 30.29 2.22 7.54
N ASP A 472 29.55 3.23 7.09
CA ASP A 472 28.14 3.15 6.74
C ASP A 472 28.03 3.03 5.21
N LEU A 473 27.02 2.32 4.71
CA LEU A 473 26.84 2.13 3.28
C LEU A 473 25.45 2.67 2.86
N ASN A 474 25.46 3.71 2.02
CA ASN A 474 24.26 4.23 1.42
C ASN A 474 24.02 3.52 0.09
N ILE A 475 22.91 2.80 -0.03
CA ILE A 475 22.54 2.04 -1.22
C ILE A 475 21.74 2.94 -2.15
N ASP A 476 22.19 3.08 -3.38
CA ASP A 476 21.56 3.91 -4.41
C ASP A 476 21.08 3.13 -5.64
N LEU A 477 21.41 1.82 -5.75
CA LEU A 477 20.92 0.97 -6.82
C LEU A 477 20.83 -0.49 -6.39
N ILE A 478 19.69 -1.12 -6.71
CA ILE A 478 19.51 -2.57 -6.80
C ILE A 478 19.00 -2.85 -8.22
N SER A 479 19.72 -3.66 -8.99
CA SER A 479 19.30 -4.00 -10.34
C SER A 479 19.60 -5.46 -10.70
N LEU A 480 18.78 -6.04 -11.57
CA LEU A 480 19.02 -7.38 -12.13
C LEU A 480 18.23 -7.56 -13.42
N TYR A 481 18.61 -8.56 -14.20
CA TYR A 481 17.74 -9.12 -15.23
C TYR A 481 17.04 -10.36 -14.70
N ILE A 482 15.74 -10.47 -14.98
CA ILE A 482 14.89 -11.58 -14.55
C ILE A 482 13.93 -12.03 -15.63
N GLY A 483 13.76 -13.34 -15.79
CA GLY A 483 12.85 -13.91 -16.78
C GLY A 483 12.36 -15.30 -16.42
N GLY A 484 11.34 -15.75 -17.14
CA GLY A 484 10.80 -17.11 -17.03
C GLY A 484 11.16 -17.97 -18.22
N ALA A 485 11.32 -19.27 -18.01
CA ALA A 485 11.50 -20.25 -19.07
C ALA A 485 10.66 -21.52 -18.80
N GLY A 486 10.46 -22.34 -19.83
CA GLY A 486 9.59 -23.51 -19.75
C GLY A 486 8.10 -23.18 -19.96
N GLY A 487 7.78 -22.15 -20.73
CA GLY A 487 6.43 -21.66 -21.01
C GLY A 487 6.07 -20.39 -20.20
N ASN A 488 5.03 -19.70 -20.63
CA ASN A 488 4.56 -18.45 -20.01
C ASN A 488 4.05 -18.63 -18.58
N GLY A 489 3.89 -17.52 -17.86
CA GLY A 489 3.14 -17.46 -16.61
C GLY A 489 3.98 -17.64 -15.34
N MET A 490 5.33 -17.71 -15.44
CA MET A 490 6.17 -17.54 -14.24
C MET A 490 5.92 -16.16 -13.64
N ARG A 491 5.94 -16.08 -12.33
CA ARG A 491 5.70 -14.88 -11.52
C ARG A 491 6.83 -14.68 -10.56
N CYS A 492 7.08 -13.47 -10.15
CA CYS A 492 8.01 -13.22 -9.04
C CYS A 492 7.80 -11.84 -8.42
N ARG A 493 8.20 -11.71 -7.16
CA ARG A 493 8.43 -10.44 -6.48
C ARG A 493 9.89 -10.36 -6.06
N ILE A 494 10.48 -9.20 -6.24
CA ILE A 494 11.82 -8.90 -5.77
C ILE A 494 11.69 -7.93 -4.61
N SER A 495 12.09 -8.37 -3.43
CA SER A 495 11.99 -7.58 -2.20
C SER A 495 13.36 -7.39 -1.56
N TYR A 496 13.53 -6.28 -0.82
CA TYR A 496 14.74 -6.02 -0.06
C TYR A 496 14.44 -5.53 1.35
N SER A 497 15.37 -5.79 2.25
CA SER A 497 15.25 -5.46 3.67
C SER A 497 16.63 -5.30 4.30
N LYS A 498 16.74 -4.49 5.36
CA LYS A 498 17.95 -4.38 6.20
C LYS A 498 17.78 -4.92 7.61
N ASP A 499 16.59 -5.40 7.95
CA ASP A 499 16.17 -5.88 9.28
C ASP A 499 15.56 -7.31 9.21
N ASP A 500 16.06 -8.13 8.28
CA ASP A 500 15.64 -9.51 8.04
C ASP A 500 14.15 -9.67 7.69
N PHE A 501 13.62 -8.77 6.87
CA PHE A 501 12.25 -8.74 6.37
C PHE A 501 11.18 -8.48 7.45
N VAL A 502 11.57 -7.88 8.59
CA VAL A 502 10.61 -7.22 9.49
C VAL A 502 9.98 -6.04 8.74
N THR A 503 10.81 -5.22 8.09
CA THR A 503 10.37 -4.21 7.13
C THR A 503 10.75 -4.66 5.73
N THR A 504 9.77 -4.74 4.83
CA THR A 504 9.97 -5.22 3.46
C THR A 504 9.67 -4.11 2.45
N TYR A 505 10.59 -3.91 1.51
CA TYR A 505 10.45 -3.00 0.38
C TYR A 505 10.45 -3.78 -0.93
N VAL A 506 9.63 -3.37 -1.89
CA VAL A 506 9.55 -4.02 -3.21
C VAL A 506 10.45 -3.30 -4.21
N ALA A 507 11.32 -4.06 -4.87
CA ALA A 507 12.15 -3.59 -5.98
C ALA A 507 11.49 -3.82 -7.34
N GLY A 508 10.70 -4.88 -7.49
CA GLY A 508 9.96 -5.20 -8.71
C GLY A 508 9.00 -6.37 -8.50
N GLU A 509 7.97 -6.43 -9.33
CA GLU A 509 6.97 -7.48 -9.29
C GLU A 509 6.47 -7.82 -10.70
N PHE A 510 6.27 -9.10 -10.96
CA PHE A 510 5.80 -9.63 -12.24
C PHE A 510 4.69 -10.65 -11.99
N GLN A 511 3.46 -10.30 -12.33
CA GLN A 511 2.26 -11.14 -12.17
C GLN A 511 2.13 -12.21 -13.27
N SER A 512 2.85 -12.04 -14.39
CA SER A 512 2.99 -13.04 -15.45
C SER A 512 4.15 -12.65 -16.35
N MET A 513 5.16 -13.52 -16.47
CA MET A 513 6.28 -13.32 -17.39
C MET A 513 6.07 -14.11 -18.67
N VAL A 514 6.35 -13.47 -19.81
CA VAL A 514 6.44 -14.14 -21.11
C VAL A 514 7.68 -15.03 -21.11
N ALA A 515 7.50 -16.26 -21.59
CA ALA A 515 8.61 -17.22 -21.65
C ALA A 515 9.75 -16.70 -22.54
N ASN A 516 10.95 -16.99 -22.12
CA ASN A 516 12.18 -16.66 -22.85
C ASN A 516 12.38 -15.14 -23.08
N THR A 517 11.78 -14.33 -22.21
CA THR A 517 11.96 -12.87 -22.18
C THR A 517 12.59 -12.48 -20.86
N MET A 518 13.61 -11.62 -20.89
CA MET A 518 14.24 -11.05 -19.71
C MET A 518 13.76 -9.62 -19.49
N ASN A 519 13.42 -9.32 -18.26
CA ASN A 519 12.97 -8.00 -17.84
C ASN A 519 14.09 -7.35 -17.02
N ALA A 520 14.40 -6.11 -17.32
CA ALA A 520 15.31 -5.33 -16.49
C ALA A 520 14.56 -4.79 -15.27
N VAL A 521 15.13 -5.04 -14.09
CA VAL A 521 14.68 -4.44 -12.83
C VAL A 521 15.74 -3.45 -12.40
N SER A 522 15.32 -2.23 -12.06
CA SER A 522 16.17 -1.19 -11.50
C SER A 522 15.41 -0.45 -10.43
N LYS A 523 15.90 -0.49 -9.21
CA LYS A 523 15.35 0.22 -8.06
C LYS A 523 16.43 1.09 -7.44
N ILE A 524 16.08 2.32 -7.15
CA ILE A 524 16.87 3.25 -6.37
C ILE A 524 16.32 3.21 -4.94
N PRO A 525 16.92 2.44 -4.03
CA PRO A 525 16.58 2.50 -2.63
C PRO A 525 17.35 3.66 -1.98
N VAL A 526 16.65 4.55 -1.30
CA VAL A 526 17.31 5.50 -0.41
C VAL A 526 17.47 4.82 0.94
N LEU A 527 18.49 4.01 1.06
CA LEU A 527 18.69 3.12 2.21
C LEU A 527 20.11 3.26 2.76
N LYS A 528 20.20 3.63 4.02
CA LYS A 528 21.47 3.63 4.76
C LYS A 528 21.58 2.37 5.60
N LEU A 529 22.69 1.66 5.43
CA LEU A 529 23.12 0.57 6.30
C LEU A 529 24.19 1.11 7.26
N VAL A 530 23.99 0.92 8.55
CA VAL A 530 25.00 1.20 9.56
C VAL A 530 25.74 -0.09 9.97
N ALA A 531 26.82 0.04 10.73
CA ALA A 531 27.61 -1.09 11.20
C ALA A 531 26.72 -2.17 11.85
N GLY A 532 26.87 -3.42 11.41
CA GLY A 532 26.09 -4.58 11.87
C GLY A 532 24.81 -4.85 11.07
N GLU A 533 24.28 -3.91 10.31
CA GLU A 533 23.13 -4.15 9.42
C GLU A 533 23.53 -4.90 8.15
N THR A 534 22.58 -5.58 7.56
CA THR A 534 22.76 -6.36 6.33
C THR A 534 21.63 -6.06 5.37
N LEU A 535 21.93 -5.54 4.19
CA LEU A 535 20.95 -5.56 3.12
C LEU A 535 20.81 -6.98 2.58
N LYS A 536 19.60 -7.49 2.57
CA LYS A 536 19.21 -8.73 1.89
C LYS A 536 18.24 -8.39 0.77
N VAL A 537 18.47 -8.97 -0.40
CA VAL A 537 17.58 -8.90 -1.56
C VAL A 537 17.10 -10.31 -1.86
N ARG A 538 15.80 -10.52 -1.86
CA ARG A 538 15.18 -11.82 -2.16
C ARG A 538 14.36 -11.74 -3.43
N VAL A 539 14.49 -12.75 -4.27
CA VAL A 539 13.63 -13.04 -5.40
C VAL A 539 12.70 -14.17 -4.99
N TYR A 540 11.40 -13.91 -4.94
CA TYR A 540 10.34 -14.85 -4.57
C TYR A 540 9.59 -15.29 -5.83
N PRO A 541 9.93 -16.42 -6.46
CA PRO A 541 9.23 -16.92 -7.62
C PRO A 541 8.04 -17.79 -7.23
N TRP A 542 6.96 -17.73 -8.03
CA TRP A 542 5.82 -18.65 -7.92
C TRP A 542 5.19 -18.93 -9.29
N TYR A 543 4.33 -19.95 -9.33
CA TYR A 543 3.59 -20.33 -10.51
C TYR A 543 2.18 -20.78 -10.15
N ASN A 544 1.17 -20.29 -10.87
CA ASN A 544 -0.25 -20.57 -10.55
C ASN A 544 -0.73 -21.95 -11.04
N GLY A 545 0.02 -22.64 -11.89
CA GLY A 545 -0.31 -23.96 -12.40
C GLY A 545 0.64 -25.04 -11.90
N SER A 546 0.22 -26.31 -11.92
CA SER A 546 1.15 -27.42 -11.71
C SER A 546 2.01 -27.62 -12.96
N ALA A 547 3.32 -27.60 -12.81
CA ALA A 547 4.24 -27.81 -13.92
C ALA A 547 5.62 -28.28 -13.48
N THR A 548 6.22 -29.14 -14.32
CA THR A 548 7.65 -29.46 -14.28
C THR A 548 8.39 -28.62 -15.34
N GLY A 549 9.70 -28.44 -15.17
CA GLY A 549 10.55 -27.79 -16.17
C GLY A 549 10.43 -26.26 -16.28
N LYS A 550 9.57 -25.61 -15.50
CA LYS A 550 9.57 -24.15 -15.39
C LYS A 550 10.72 -23.66 -14.55
N THR A 551 11.37 -22.57 -15.01
CA THR A 551 12.53 -22.00 -14.34
C THR A 551 12.41 -20.50 -14.21
N ILE A 552 13.01 -19.95 -13.16
CA ILE A 552 13.30 -18.53 -13.02
C ILE A 552 14.75 -18.30 -13.44
N CYS A 553 14.97 -17.34 -14.34
CA CYS A 553 16.28 -17.02 -14.91
C CYS A 553 16.75 -15.68 -14.35
N LEU A 554 17.97 -15.62 -13.81
CA LEU A 554 18.58 -14.42 -13.23
C LEU A 554 19.91 -14.11 -13.89
N ALA A 555 20.21 -12.82 -14.08
CA ALA A 555 21.53 -12.36 -14.50
C ALA A 555 21.80 -10.95 -13.95
N ASP A 556 23.08 -10.60 -13.85
CA ASP A 556 23.58 -9.27 -13.48
C ASP A 556 22.92 -8.68 -12.23
N MET A 557 22.79 -9.50 -11.16
CA MET A 557 22.35 -8.99 -9.88
C MET A 557 23.37 -8.02 -9.32
N LYS A 558 23.04 -6.73 -9.28
CA LYS A 558 23.93 -5.64 -8.85
C LYS A 558 23.34 -4.89 -7.65
N ILE A 559 24.18 -4.65 -6.67
CA ILE A 559 23.96 -3.71 -5.58
C ILE A 559 25.03 -2.65 -5.66
N HIS A 560 24.65 -1.39 -5.74
CA HIS A 560 25.55 -0.26 -5.79
C HIS A 560 25.25 0.72 -4.66
N GLY A 561 26.28 1.47 -4.23
CA GLY A 561 26.13 2.48 -3.20
C GLY A 561 27.43 3.24 -2.93
N VAL A 562 27.41 4.06 -1.90
CA VAL A 562 28.55 4.85 -1.45
C VAL A 562 28.80 4.57 0.04
N ALA A 563 30.00 4.10 0.34
CA ALA A 563 30.47 3.93 1.71
C ALA A 563 31.02 5.28 2.23
N LEU A 564 30.51 5.68 3.37
CA LEU A 564 31.01 6.83 4.13
C LEU A 564 31.70 6.29 5.39
N PRO A 565 32.65 7.01 5.99
CA PRO A 565 33.10 6.70 7.35
C PRO A 565 31.85 6.49 8.22
N ALA A 566 31.85 5.40 9.01
CA ALA A 566 30.72 5.16 9.90
C ALA A 566 30.42 6.50 10.56
N SER A 567 29.17 6.99 10.36
CA SER A 567 28.70 8.00 11.27
C SER A 567 28.93 7.32 12.62
N SER A 568 30.03 7.66 13.30
CA SER A 568 30.14 7.39 14.71
C SER A 568 28.71 7.62 15.17
N LEU A 569 28.03 6.57 15.73
CA LEU A 569 26.98 6.92 16.69
C LEU A 569 27.59 8.12 17.33
N SER A 570 27.08 9.32 17.04
CA SER A 570 27.55 10.45 17.77
C SER A 570 27.14 10.16 19.20
N VAL A 571 27.92 9.38 19.85
CA VAL A 571 28.41 9.75 21.12
C VAL A 571 28.89 11.12 20.80
N ASN A 572 27.95 12.10 20.94
CA ASN A 572 28.24 13.52 20.78
C ASN A 572 29.63 13.67 21.29
N GLN A 573 30.62 14.01 20.42
CA GLN A 573 32.02 14.13 20.82
C GLN A 573 31.95 14.73 22.20
N PHE A 574 32.42 13.99 23.23
CA PHE A 574 32.32 14.49 24.57
C PHE A 574 33.01 15.84 24.53
N SER A 575 32.23 16.91 24.49
CA SER A 575 32.82 18.17 24.88
C SER A 575 33.45 17.87 26.23
N GLU A 576 34.66 18.31 26.49
CA GLU A 576 35.39 18.00 27.75
C GLU A 576 34.57 18.29 29.02
N ASN A 577 33.35 18.80 28.89
CA ASN A 577 32.36 19.13 29.93
C ASN A 577 31.15 18.20 30.04
N LYS A 578 31.11 17.02 29.40
CA LYS A 578 29.91 16.16 29.52
C LYS A 578 29.83 15.45 30.85
N MET A 579 28.68 15.53 31.51
CA MET A 579 28.39 14.80 32.74
C MET A 579 28.43 13.29 32.49
N ILE A 580 29.22 12.56 33.28
CA ILE A 580 29.36 11.10 33.18
C ILE A 580 28.72 10.47 34.40
N LEU A 581 27.83 9.50 34.15
CA LEU A 581 27.26 8.63 35.20
C LEU A 581 28.04 7.31 35.26
N THR A 582 28.61 6.99 36.41
CA THR A 582 29.20 5.68 36.69
C THR A 582 28.55 5.07 37.94
N VAL A 583 28.56 3.75 38.03
CA VAL A 583 28.08 3.04 39.23
C VAL A 583 29.28 2.33 39.86
N GLU A 584 29.66 2.74 41.05
CA GLU A 584 30.78 2.16 41.80
C GLU A 584 30.36 1.93 43.23
N ASN A 585 30.63 0.74 43.76
CA ASN A 585 30.36 0.35 45.14
C ASN A 585 28.92 0.64 45.62
N GLY A 586 27.93 0.43 44.72
CA GLY A 586 26.51 0.65 45.04
C GLY A 586 26.06 2.12 45.04
N PHE A 587 26.89 3.03 44.51
CA PHE A 587 26.56 4.43 44.34
C PHE A 587 26.69 4.89 42.90
N ILE A 588 25.79 5.78 42.48
CA ILE A 588 25.89 6.49 41.25
C ILE A 588 26.78 7.71 41.47
N LYS A 589 27.91 7.74 40.80
CA LYS A 589 28.80 8.90 40.75
C LYS A 589 28.50 9.72 39.50
N ILE A 590 28.37 11.01 39.64
CA ILE A 590 28.12 11.94 38.57
C ILE A 590 29.30 12.91 38.53
N SER A 591 30.07 12.83 37.47
CA SER A 591 31.20 13.75 37.25
C SER A 591 30.74 14.97 36.45
N LYS A 592 31.27 16.14 36.84
CA LYS A 592 31.03 17.42 36.14
C LYS A 592 29.55 17.87 36.11
N ALA A 593 28.76 17.54 37.11
CA ALA A 593 27.41 18.10 37.24
C ALA A 593 27.49 19.55 37.76
N PRO A 594 26.79 20.51 37.14
CA PRO A 594 26.66 21.86 37.65
C PRO A 594 26.03 21.86 39.06
N GLU A 595 26.37 22.89 39.85
CA GLU A 595 25.73 23.05 41.18
C GLU A 595 24.20 23.12 41.05
N ASN A 596 23.52 22.56 42.05
CA ASN A 596 22.05 22.48 42.12
C ASN A 596 21.36 21.64 41.03
N SER A 597 22.10 20.75 40.32
CA SER A 597 21.50 19.80 39.39
C SER A 597 20.62 18.78 40.12
N LYS A 598 19.60 18.28 39.40
CA LYS A 598 18.71 17.20 39.90
C LYS A 598 18.84 15.99 38.96
N ILE A 599 18.81 14.79 39.55
CA ILE A 599 18.77 13.55 38.78
C ILE A 599 17.45 12.82 38.99
N SER A 600 16.88 12.33 37.93
CA SER A 600 15.75 11.39 37.92
C SER A 600 16.17 10.11 37.18
N ILE A 601 15.99 8.95 37.81
CA ILE A 601 16.34 7.63 37.24
C ILE A 601 15.06 6.87 36.94
N TYR A 602 14.97 6.35 35.74
CA TYR A 602 13.84 5.60 35.24
C TYR A 602 14.27 4.19 34.87
N ASP A 603 13.42 3.20 35.06
CA ASP A 603 13.57 1.88 34.45
C ASP A 603 13.19 1.91 32.96
N LEU A 604 13.34 0.78 32.27
CA LEU A 604 13.03 0.69 30.82
C LEU A 604 11.53 0.82 30.50
N THR A 605 10.65 0.72 31.51
CA THR A 605 9.21 0.93 31.33
C THR A 605 8.81 2.41 31.45
N GLY A 606 9.81 3.29 31.77
CA GLY A 606 9.58 4.71 32.01
C GLY A 606 9.13 5.04 33.43
N LYS A 607 9.11 4.06 34.34
CA LYS A 607 8.76 4.27 35.74
C LYS A 607 9.92 4.96 36.46
N LEU A 608 9.63 6.05 37.17
CA LEU A 608 10.60 6.74 38.03
C LEU A 608 11.00 5.84 39.21
N VAL A 609 12.28 5.52 39.32
CA VAL A 609 12.85 4.64 40.33
C VAL A 609 13.54 5.45 41.46
N LEU A 610 14.18 6.56 41.08
CA LEU A 610 14.89 7.42 42.01
C LEU A 610 14.87 8.87 41.53
N LYS A 611 14.71 9.81 42.47
CA LYS A 611 14.88 11.25 42.23
C LYS A 611 15.70 11.85 43.35
N SER A 612 16.76 12.58 43.04
CA SER A 612 17.65 13.19 44.01
C SER A 612 18.19 14.54 43.52
N SER A 613 18.57 15.41 44.42
CA SER A 613 19.39 16.58 44.15
C SER A 613 20.85 16.19 44.18
N ILE A 614 21.66 16.69 43.25
CA ILE A 614 23.08 16.38 43.16
C ILE A 614 23.84 17.39 44.04
N ASN A 615 23.77 17.18 45.38
CA ASN A 615 24.54 17.97 46.35
C ASN A 615 25.75 17.21 46.92
N ALA A 616 25.94 15.95 46.48
CA ALA A 616 27.04 15.09 46.88
C ALA A 616 27.54 14.30 45.64
N ASN A 617 28.81 13.97 45.66
CA ASN A 617 29.46 13.25 44.53
C ASN A 617 28.97 11.79 44.34
N ALA A 618 28.06 11.28 45.16
CA ALA A 618 27.52 9.93 45.08
C ALA A 618 26.05 9.86 45.52
N ILE A 619 25.23 9.15 44.74
CA ILE A 619 23.81 8.90 45.02
C ILE A 619 23.61 7.39 45.14
N PRO A 620 22.91 6.85 46.16
CA PRO A 620 22.68 5.42 46.25
C PRO A 620 22.02 4.87 44.97
N ALA A 621 22.60 3.82 44.39
CA ALA A 621 22.03 3.17 43.21
C ALA A 621 20.77 2.37 43.58
N PRO A 622 19.78 2.25 42.70
CA PRO A 622 18.70 1.28 42.85
C PRO A 622 19.25 -0.13 43.12
N LYS A 623 18.56 -0.87 44.00
CA LYS A 623 19.01 -2.21 44.44
C LYS A 623 18.87 -3.30 43.38
N THR A 624 18.13 -3.06 42.32
CA THR A 624 17.87 -4.06 41.27
C THR A 624 18.88 -3.86 40.16
N ALA A 625 19.60 -4.92 39.79
CA ALA A 625 20.48 -4.93 38.64
C ALA A 625 19.68 -4.73 37.33
N GLY A 626 20.22 -3.98 36.40
CA GLY A 626 19.53 -3.73 35.11
C GLY A 626 19.98 -2.46 34.39
N LEU A 627 19.38 -2.22 33.25
CA LEU A 627 19.58 -1.01 32.43
C LEU A 627 18.61 0.09 32.89
N TYR A 628 19.12 1.29 33.08
CA TYR A 628 18.37 2.45 33.57
C TYR A 628 18.64 3.69 32.71
N ILE A 629 17.72 4.63 32.73
CA ILE A 629 17.82 5.94 32.06
C ILE A 629 17.96 6.99 33.18
N GLY A 630 19.09 7.72 33.18
CA GLY A 630 19.30 8.86 34.07
C GLY A 630 19.03 10.17 33.33
N LYS A 631 18.11 10.99 33.84
CA LYS A 631 17.83 12.35 33.37
C LYS A 631 18.38 13.33 34.39
N ILE A 632 19.33 14.17 33.98
CA ILE A 632 19.93 15.21 34.81
C ILE A 632 19.45 16.57 34.32
N GLU A 633 18.86 17.35 35.21
CA GLU A 633 18.34 18.68 34.94
C GLU A 633 19.19 19.73 35.71
N SER A 634 19.69 20.72 35.01
CA SER A 634 20.45 21.86 35.54
C SER A 634 19.93 23.18 34.99
N GLN A 635 20.47 24.30 35.43
CA GLN A 635 20.18 25.60 34.84
C GLN A 635 20.68 25.72 33.40
N GLU A 636 21.67 24.91 33.01
CA GLU A 636 22.26 24.88 31.67
C GLU A 636 21.51 23.97 30.69
N GLY A 637 20.47 23.23 31.16
CA GLY A 637 19.64 22.35 30.36
C GLY A 637 19.45 20.95 30.95
N THR A 638 18.94 20.04 30.10
CA THR A 638 18.66 18.65 30.45
C THR A 638 19.61 17.73 29.72
N ASN A 639 20.21 16.77 30.46
CA ASN A 639 21.03 15.70 29.88
C ASN A 639 20.40 14.33 30.22
N THR A 640 20.40 13.41 29.25
CA THR A 640 19.84 12.06 29.44
C THR A 640 20.88 11.03 29.03
N THR A 641 21.13 10.04 29.86
CA THR A 641 22.08 8.96 29.58
C THR A 641 21.55 7.61 30.05
N LYS A 642 21.97 6.54 29.36
CA LYS A 642 21.71 5.16 29.78
C LYS A 642 22.90 4.65 30.59
N PHE A 643 22.66 3.90 31.66
CA PHE A 643 23.68 3.28 32.44
C PHE A 643 23.21 1.95 33.01
N ILE A 644 24.16 1.06 33.36
CA ILE A 644 23.87 -0.27 33.91
C ILE A 644 24.18 -0.27 35.40
N ILE A 645 23.28 -0.82 36.19
CA ILE A 645 23.50 -1.20 37.56
C ILE A 645 23.85 -2.70 37.55
N PRO A 646 25.06 -3.09 37.92
CA PRO A 646 25.51 -4.46 37.88
C PRO A 646 24.77 -5.39 38.84
#